data_bff5d6c653ae996630c4c02413731828
#
_entry.id   bff5d6c653ae996630c4c02413731828
#
_cell.length_a   1.000
_cell.length_b   1.000
_cell.length_c   1.000
_cell.angle_alpha   90.00
_cell.angle_beta   90.00
_cell.angle_gamma   90.00
#
_symmetry.space_group_name_H-M   'P 1'
#
loop_
_entity.id
_entity.type
_entity.pdbx_description
1 polymer ?
#
loop_
_entity_poly.entity_id
_entity_poly.type
_entity_poly.pdbx_seq_one_letter_code
_entity_poly.pdbx_strand_id
1 'polypeptide(L)'
;MVRLYNLHPFGSQQVVPCKLEPEQFCGGGSDALFVAAGCRVEAFAVTGQELCQPRCSFSTLGRVLRMAYSEAGDYLVTIEEKNKATFLRAYVNWRSKRAENSRVCIRMVGHNVEVPFRESFRDQMSIVEMPLSEAPLCISCCPVKGDLLVGCTNKLVLFTLTSQVVNEEFTVLDFERCLIIHLDNITPVEISFCVGYVAVMSDLEVLVLKLESDSKNGEGVHHHPFETNSPVKQTNTDFSNETSQIESDGFVICQKPMELLGEKSEQSGISVTVESTGLADEKLIYFHVQHLLYRRFTPDISFYVSSDDIRLHSLQLLPIYQTGSLTSDGKNSSHGNELLSLFCFFSLPHMGYLYMVVKSVELMSVYQYPEKSQQAVLTPQFLHVITRCGHSVMCWSFSCLSVLEACPPISMDVCVLRIQLFIGLKAICHFKNHVVLLTKADPEAIPERRESPRRFLSRRDTSVKIKPPVAEAGWSLYIVNTISSVQLYKEMVDYSNTYKTVRTQSCIHLLSEAHLLVRAALMDASQLEPGEKAELLEAFRESCAHLGDCYSRLDTQNSHLALPYYKMSGLSLAEVLTRVDWATEDESQKHERGLIFFISHSLGENLDEELSEELAAKVVRMFHVAEPKQLPYILCSPSMRTVNPSSALNYLRKLDACGFSLVLVTLVKAALALKIGDLDMHRSEMRSHPEMKLVCGFILEPRLLVQQRKGQIVPTELAVHLKETQPRLLVAAVLGLQKNNKIGIEEADYFFKVLCGKDEDSVPQLLVDFWEAQLVACLPDVVLQELCYKLISQYIWRLSKRQLPDTVPLRTSEDLINACSHYGLIYPWVHVLISSDPLADKNYTEDLSKLQSLICGPSSDIASIVPFLEPLSEDTAAGLSVHVLCRTRLKEYEQCIDTLLERCPEAVIPYASHELKEESRTLWWKKLLPELCQRIKCGGEKYQLYLSSLKETLSIVAVDLELRDFLSVLPEDGTAAFFLPYLLYCSRKKSLA
;
A
#
# COMPACT_ATOMS: atom_id res chain seq x y z
N MET A 1 -20.88 12.24 19.28
CA MET A 1 -22.12 13.07 19.08
C MET A 1 -22.97 12.40 17.98
N VAL A 2 -24.31 12.57 18.00
CA VAL A 2 -25.18 12.04 16.94
C VAL A 2 -25.53 13.19 15.99
N ARG A 3 -25.25 13.01 14.69
CA ARG A 3 -25.57 13.97 13.64
C ARG A 3 -26.71 13.43 12.79
N LEU A 4 -27.83 14.14 12.75
CA LEU A 4 -29.01 13.78 11.98
C LEU A 4 -29.06 14.57 10.67
N TYR A 5 -29.19 13.83 9.57
CA TYR A 5 -29.43 14.34 8.23
C TYR A 5 -30.83 13.87 7.76
N ASN A 6 -31.49 14.67 6.96
CA ASN A 6 -32.86 14.30 6.47
C ASN A 6 -32.77 13.84 5.02
N LEU A 7 -32.19 12.67 4.82
CA LEU A 7 -32.01 12.05 3.51
C LEU A 7 -33.09 10.97 3.24
N HIS A 8 -33.18 10.53 2.00
CA HIS A 8 -34.14 9.52 1.58
C HIS A 8 -33.46 8.24 1.11
N PRO A 9 -32.98 7.35 2.04
CA PRO A 9 -32.25 6.13 1.68
C PRO A 9 -33.17 5.06 1.07
N PHE A 10 -34.46 5.33 0.94
CA PHE A 10 -35.46 4.39 0.45
C PHE A 10 -36.09 4.86 -0.87
N GLY A 11 -36.26 3.90 -1.78
CA GLY A 11 -36.97 4.07 -3.04
C GLY A 11 -38.48 3.79 -2.89
N SER A 12 -38.94 2.68 -3.48
CA SER A 12 -40.35 2.27 -3.42
C SER A 12 -40.73 1.67 -2.07
N GLN A 13 -41.92 1.92 -1.62
CA GLN A 13 -42.54 1.31 -0.45
C GLN A 13 -43.81 0.57 -0.84
N GLN A 14 -43.97 -0.64 -0.33
CA GLN A 14 -45.17 -1.44 -0.52
C GLN A 14 -45.73 -1.87 0.84
N VAL A 15 -47.03 -1.88 0.95
CA VAL A 15 -47.73 -2.35 2.15
C VAL A 15 -48.51 -3.62 1.86
N VAL A 16 -48.23 -4.67 2.62
CA VAL A 16 -48.88 -5.96 2.51
C VAL A 16 -49.68 -6.22 3.80
N PRO A 17 -51.02 -6.23 3.75
CA PRO A 17 -51.83 -6.52 4.91
C PRO A 17 -51.79 -8.00 5.27
N CYS A 18 -51.55 -8.33 6.54
CA CYS A 18 -51.55 -9.68 7.05
C CYS A 18 -52.91 -10.05 7.61
N LYS A 19 -53.46 -11.20 7.20
CA LYS A 19 -54.75 -11.70 7.67
C LYS A 19 -54.76 -12.19 9.11
N LEU A 20 -53.60 -12.72 9.54
CA LEU A 20 -53.35 -13.27 10.87
C LEU A 20 -52.23 -12.49 11.53
N GLU A 21 -52.17 -12.55 12.85
CA GLU A 21 -51.06 -11.98 13.63
C GLU A 21 -49.74 -12.69 13.30
N PRO A 22 -48.75 -12.03 12.67
CA PRO A 22 -47.42 -12.61 12.40
C PRO A 22 -46.65 -12.79 13.73
N GLU A 23 -46.24 -14.01 14.02
CA GLU A 23 -45.44 -14.31 15.20
C GLU A 23 -43.96 -14.25 14.89
N GLN A 24 -43.59 -14.73 13.68
CA GLN A 24 -42.22 -14.70 13.17
C GLN A 24 -42.20 -14.35 11.69
N PHE A 25 -41.15 -13.70 11.22
CA PHE A 25 -40.91 -13.49 9.79
C PHE A 25 -39.38 -13.47 9.52
N CYS A 26 -38.97 -13.95 8.38
CA CYS A 26 -37.58 -13.93 7.95
C CYS A 26 -37.45 -13.81 6.43
N GLY A 27 -36.34 -13.21 5.95
CA GLY A 27 -36.00 -13.19 4.55
C GLY A 27 -35.60 -14.59 4.05
N GLY A 28 -35.94 -14.91 2.82
CA GLY A 28 -35.66 -16.19 2.16
C GLY A 28 -34.83 -15.98 0.90
N GLY A 29 -33.51 -15.97 1.03
CA GLY A 29 -32.64 -15.79 -0.11
C GLY A 29 -32.83 -14.45 -0.82
N SER A 30 -32.83 -14.49 -2.16
CA SER A 30 -32.90 -13.27 -2.97
C SER A 30 -34.28 -12.69 -3.22
N ASP A 31 -35.31 -13.52 -3.11
CA ASP A 31 -36.63 -13.23 -3.67
C ASP A 31 -37.84 -13.64 -2.81
N ALA A 32 -37.61 -14.14 -1.60
CA ALA A 32 -38.68 -14.65 -0.77
C ALA A 32 -38.76 -14.01 0.62
N LEU A 33 -39.97 -13.82 1.14
CA LEU A 33 -40.23 -13.43 2.51
C LEU A 33 -41.16 -14.46 3.14
N PHE A 34 -40.76 -15.04 4.26
CA PHE A 34 -41.57 -15.98 5.03
C PHE A 34 -42.24 -15.28 6.21
N VAL A 35 -43.51 -15.54 6.39
CA VAL A 35 -44.29 -15.02 7.52
C VAL A 35 -45.00 -16.19 8.19
N ALA A 36 -44.73 -16.42 9.44
CA ALA A 36 -45.34 -17.46 10.23
C ALA A 36 -46.44 -16.89 11.16
N ALA A 37 -47.61 -17.49 11.13
CA ALA A 37 -48.70 -17.16 12.01
C ALA A 37 -49.31 -18.45 12.59
N GLY A 38 -49.06 -18.73 13.86
CA GLY A 38 -49.43 -20.00 14.49
C GLY A 38 -48.76 -21.21 13.83
N CYS A 39 -49.60 -22.10 13.27
CA CYS A 39 -49.12 -23.31 12.55
C CYS A 39 -49.12 -23.13 11.02
N ARG A 40 -49.08 -21.91 10.51
CA ARG A 40 -49.08 -21.63 9.08
C ARG A 40 -47.92 -20.72 8.71
N VAL A 41 -47.25 -21.05 7.62
CA VAL A 41 -46.21 -20.23 7.01
C VAL A 41 -46.70 -19.81 5.63
N GLU A 42 -46.63 -18.49 5.36
CA GLU A 42 -46.89 -17.90 4.05
C GLU A 42 -45.57 -17.41 3.47
N ALA A 43 -45.29 -17.80 2.24
CA ALA A 43 -44.13 -17.33 1.47
C ALA A 43 -44.58 -16.34 0.40
N PHE A 44 -43.97 -15.15 0.42
CA PHE A 44 -44.20 -14.10 -0.56
C PHE A 44 -42.98 -13.99 -1.49
N ALA A 45 -43.23 -13.82 -2.79
CA ALA A 45 -42.20 -13.45 -3.74
C ALA A 45 -42.02 -11.93 -3.73
N VAL A 46 -40.75 -11.49 -3.57
CA VAL A 46 -40.39 -10.07 -3.59
C VAL A 46 -39.50 -9.85 -4.81
N THR A 47 -40.07 -9.40 -5.93
CA THR A 47 -39.35 -9.10 -7.17
C THR A 47 -39.14 -7.61 -7.32
N GLY A 48 -37.93 -7.19 -7.81
CA GLY A 48 -37.39 -5.84 -7.70
C GLY A 48 -38.23 -4.62 -8.14
N GLN A 49 -39.21 -4.78 -8.99
CA GLN A 49 -40.11 -3.66 -9.40
C GLN A 49 -41.59 -3.98 -9.24
N GLU A 50 -41.93 -5.23 -8.98
CA GLU A 50 -43.33 -5.63 -8.88
C GLU A 50 -43.76 -6.01 -7.46
N LEU A 51 -45.03 -5.81 -7.19
CA LEU A 51 -45.74 -6.09 -5.97
C LEU A 51 -45.35 -7.42 -5.33
N CYS A 52 -45.05 -7.40 -4.03
CA CYS A 52 -44.91 -8.57 -3.20
C CYS A 52 -46.15 -9.44 -3.38
N GLN A 53 -46.03 -10.59 -3.99
CA GLN A 53 -47.12 -11.50 -4.28
C GLN A 53 -47.03 -12.76 -3.43
N PRO A 54 -48.14 -13.28 -2.92
CA PRO A 54 -48.16 -14.54 -2.22
C PRO A 54 -47.76 -15.65 -3.22
N ARG A 55 -46.74 -16.42 -2.89
CA ARG A 55 -46.20 -17.51 -3.72
C ARG A 55 -46.76 -18.85 -3.36
N CYS A 56 -46.71 -19.20 -2.09
CA CYS A 56 -47.24 -20.43 -1.55
C CYS A 56 -47.51 -20.28 -0.05
N SER A 57 -48.34 -21.18 0.50
CA SER A 57 -48.50 -21.33 1.93
C SER A 57 -48.54 -22.80 2.30
N PHE A 58 -48.01 -23.14 3.46
CA PHE A 58 -48.00 -24.49 3.97
C PHE A 58 -48.24 -24.49 5.49
N SER A 59 -48.70 -25.62 6.00
CA SER A 59 -48.91 -25.81 7.44
C SER A 59 -47.73 -26.47 8.07
N THR A 60 -47.32 -25.97 9.24
CA THR A 60 -46.32 -26.59 10.12
C THR A 60 -46.98 -27.59 11.05
N LEU A 61 -46.22 -28.50 11.62
CA LEU A 61 -46.72 -29.52 12.51
C LEU A 61 -47.02 -29.02 13.94
N GLY A 62 -46.48 -27.86 14.30
CA GLY A 62 -46.66 -27.17 15.55
C GLY A 62 -46.63 -25.66 15.34
N ARG A 63 -46.90 -24.90 16.42
CA ARG A 63 -46.83 -23.43 16.42
C ARG A 63 -45.37 -22.98 16.26
N VAL A 64 -45.08 -22.13 15.34
CA VAL A 64 -43.72 -21.63 15.06
C VAL A 64 -43.30 -20.61 16.11
N LEU A 65 -42.29 -20.95 16.90
CA LEU A 65 -41.71 -20.05 17.90
C LEU A 65 -40.53 -19.25 17.35
N ARG A 66 -39.70 -19.88 16.51
CA ARG A 66 -38.53 -19.27 15.84
C ARG A 66 -38.45 -19.80 14.41
N MET A 67 -37.90 -18.98 13.52
CA MET A 67 -37.77 -19.33 12.11
C MET A 67 -36.51 -18.69 11.52
N ALA A 68 -35.75 -19.47 10.75
CA ALA A 68 -34.59 -18.99 10.00
C ALA A 68 -34.52 -19.68 8.64
N TYR A 69 -33.95 -19.02 7.65
CA TYR A 69 -33.76 -19.58 6.31
C TYR A 69 -32.29 -19.69 5.98
N SER A 70 -31.89 -20.78 5.36
CA SER A 70 -30.56 -20.99 4.82
C SER A 70 -30.56 -20.76 3.31
N GLU A 71 -29.86 -19.74 2.85
CA GLU A 71 -29.71 -19.44 1.41
C GLU A 71 -28.84 -20.50 0.72
N ALA A 72 -27.73 -20.89 1.35
CA ALA A 72 -26.80 -21.89 0.80
C ALA A 72 -27.42 -23.29 0.68
N GLY A 73 -28.35 -23.64 1.58
CA GLY A 73 -29.02 -24.93 1.57
C GLY A 73 -30.45 -24.92 1.00
N ASP A 74 -31.01 -23.76 0.67
CA ASP A 74 -32.42 -23.55 0.23
C ASP A 74 -33.45 -24.29 1.11
N TYR A 75 -33.30 -24.18 2.44
CA TYR A 75 -34.23 -24.75 3.42
C TYR A 75 -34.66 -23.75 4.46
N LEU A 76 -35.89 -23.93 4.96
CA LEU A 76 -36.44 -23.17 6.07
C LEU A 76 -36.36 -24.03 7.34
N VAL A 77 -35.75 -23.52 8.41
CA VAL A 77 -35.72 -24.21 9.71
C VAL A 77 -36.64 -23.50 10.71
N THR A 78 -37.35 -24.29 11.53
CA THR A 78 -38.29 -23.79 12.54
C THR A 78 -38.08 -24.49 13.88
N ILE A 79 -38.27 -23.73 14.95
CA ILE A 79 -38.55 -24.28 16.28
C ILE A 79 -40.05 -24.23 16.46
N GLU A 80 -40.68 -25.37 16.66
CA GLU A 80 -42.11 -25.50 16.75
C GLU A 80 -42.57 -26.04 18.13
N GLU A 81 -43.61 -25.48 18.66
CA GLU A 81 -44.25 -25.96 19.87
C GLU A 81 -45.49 -26.81 19.55
N LYS A 82 -45.53 -28.01 20.07
CA LYS A 82 -46.68 -28.90 19.99
C LYS A 82 -46.87 -29.64 21.32
N ASN A 83 -48.01 -29.55 21.94
CA ASN A 83 -48.31 -30.21 23.21
C ASN A 83 -47.31 -29.87 24.35
N LYS A 84 -46.86 -28.63 24.42
CA LYS A 84 -45.84 -28.12 25.36
C LYS A 84 -44.42 -28.71 25.16
N ALA A 85 -44.17 -29.45 24.09
CA ALA A 85 -42.88 -29.90 23.66
C ALA A 85 -42.41 -29.09 22.44
N THR A 86 -41.12 -28.78 22.38
CA THR A 86 -40.48 -28.06 21.29
C THR A 86 -39.78 -29.01 20.34
N PHE A 87 -39.90 -28.78 19.05
CA PHE A 87 -39.34 -29.60 18.00
C PHE A 87 -38.54 -28.73 17.04
N LEU A 88 -37.43 -29.28 16.55
CA LEU A 88 -36.60 -28.64 15.49
C LEU A 88 -36.89 -29.33 14.17
N ARG A 89 -37.34 -28.55 13.16
CA ARG A 89 -37.70 -29.08 11.85
C ARG A 89 -37.16 -28.21 10.71
N ALA A 90 -36.67 -28.87 9.66
CA ALA A 90 -36.29 -28.23 8.42
C ALA A 90 -37.29 -28.56 7.30
N TYR A 91 -37.71 -27.55 6.57
CA TYR A 91 -38.65 -27.62 5.45
C TYR A 91 -37.84 -27.46 4.15
N VAL A 92 -37.77 -28.54 3.36
CA VAL A 92 -37.01 -28.65 2.12
C VAL A 92 -37.97 -28.69 0.94
N ASN A 93 -37.61 -28.16 -0.23
CA ASN A 93 -38.46 -28.09 -1.42
C ASN A 93 -39.78 -27.32 -1.21
N TRP A 94 -39.77 -26.29 -0.36
CA TRP A 94 -40.90 -25.46 -0.02
C TRP A 94 -41.51 -24.71 -1.22
N ARG A 95 -40.79 -24.52 -2.31
CA ARG A 95 -41.23 -23.84 -3.54
C ARG A 95 -42.21 -24.66 -4.38
N SER A 96 -42.45 -25.90 -4.02
CA SER A 96 -43.32 -26.81 -4.77
C SER A 96 -44.80 -26.31 -4.81
N LYS A 97 -45.33 -26.10 -6.01
CA LYS A 97 -46.70 -25.66 -6.23
C LYS A 97 -47.77 -26.60 -5.70
N ARG A 98 -47.39 -27.85 -5.35
CA ARG A 98 -48.29 -28.89 -4.85
C ARG A 98 -48.32 -29.01 -3.33
N ALA A 99 -47.66 -28.07 -2.61
CA ALA A 99 -47.51 -28.14 -1.14
C ALA A 99 -48.86 -28.14 -0.40
N GLU A 100 -49.91 -27.56 -0.97
CA GLU A 100 -51.24 -27.46 -0.31
C GLU A 100 -52.05 -28.77 -0.34
N ASN A 101 -51.84 -29.62 -1.32
CA ASN A 101 -52.69 -30.84 -1.55
C ASN A 101 -51.88 -32.16 -1.63
N SER A 102 -50.59 -32.18 -1.43
CA SER A 102 -49.75 -33.36 -1.53
C SER A 102 -49.42 -33.97 -0.17
N ARG A 103 -49.20 -35.27 -0.10
CA ARG A 103 -48.68 -35.92 1.08
C ARG A 103 -47.28 -35.41 1.36
N VAL A 104 -47.09 -34.75 2.53
CA VAL A 104 -45.80 -34.29 2.98
C VAL A 104 -44.95 -35.49 3.46
N CYS A 105 -43.72 -35.60 3.03
CA CYS A 105 -42.81 -36.60 3.53
C CYS A 105 -42.16 -36.10 4.83
N ILE A 106 -42.35 -36.83 5.93
CA ILE A 106 -41.71 -36.53 7.21
C ILE A 106 -40.65 -37.58 7.44
N ARG A 107 -39.42 -37.20 7.66
CA ARG A 107 -38.28 -38.08 7.97
C ARG A 107 -37.47 -37.60 9.13
N MET A 108 -36.79 -38.51 9.81
CA MET A 108 -35.81 -38.20 10.83
C MET A 108 -34.44 -38.05 10.21
N VAL A 109 -33.60 -37.25 10.83
CA VAL A 109 -32.16 -37.06 10.49
C VAL A 109 -31.43 -38.41 10.52
N GLY A 110 -30.56 -38.67 9.55
CA GLY A 110 -29.70 -39.85 9.48
C GLY A 110 -30.41 -41.15 9.04
N HIS A 111 -31.66 -41.08 8.59
CA HIS A 111 -32.30 -42.24 8.00
C HIS A 111 -31.87 -42.39 6.53
N ASN A 112 -31.12 -43.45 6.22
CA ASN A 112 -30.82 -43.87 4.87
C ASN A 112 -32.12 -44.00 4.08
N VAL A 113 -32.23 -43.26 3.00
CA VAL A 113 -33.39 -43.29 2.12
C VAL A 113 -33.28 -44.50 1.20
N GLU A 114 -33.50 -45.70 1.73
CA GLU A 114 -33.69 -46.93 0.97
C GLU A 114 -35.13 -47.08 0.45
N VAL A 115 -35.73 -46.02 -0.02
CA VAL A 115 -37.10 -46.07 -0.57
C VAL A 115 -36.98 -46.08 -2.09
N PRO A 116 -37.71 -46.97 -2.79
CA PRO A 116 -37.79 -46.92 -4.24
C PRO A 116 -38.45 -45.60 -4.65
N PHE A 117 -37.63 -44.63 -5.03
CA PHE A 117 -38.06 -43.34 -5.50
C PHE A 117 -38.87 -43.50 -6.77
N ARG A 118 -40.17 -43.32 -6.67
CA ARG A 118 -41.04 -43.08 -7.83
C ARG A 118 -40.86 -41.62 -8.27
N GLU A 119 -40.92 -41.37 -9.54
CA GLU A 119 -40.77 -40.04 -10.17
C GLU A 119 -41.73 -38.98 -9.58
N SER A 120 -42.77 -39.40 -8.85
CA SER A 120 -43.73 -38.50 -8.17
C SER A 120 -43.17 -37.76 -6.95
N PHE A 121 -41.98 -38.06 -6.46
CA PHE A 121 -41.36 -37.39 -5.28
C PHE A 121 -40.51 -36.18 -5.66
N ARG A 122 -40.27 -35.99 -6.93
CA ARG A 122 -39.38 -34.90 -7.44
C ARG A 122 -39.78 -33.50 -6.91
N ASP A 123 -41.03 -33.22 -6.78
CA ASP A 123 -41.56 -31.91 -6.45
C ASP A 123 -42.26 -31.84 -5.09
N GLN A 124 -42.06 -32.83 -4.22
CA GLN A 124 -42.75 -32.86 -2.95
C GLN A 124 -41.98 -32.20 -1.84
N MET A 125 -42.64 -31.30 -1.06
CA MET A 125 -42.08 -30.73 0.15
C MET A 125 -41.77 -31.85 1.17
N SER A 126 -40.57 -31.82 1.76
CA SER A 126 -40.16 -32.73 2.82
C SER A 126 -39.86 -31.99 4.13
N ILE A 127 -40.20 -32.61 5.22
CA ILE A 127 -39.93 -32.14 6.58
C ILE A 127 -38.87 -33.07 7.21
N VAL A 128 -37.75 -32.49 7.60
CA VAL A 128 -36.68 -33.22 8.30
C VAL A 128 -36.77 -32.84 9.78
N GLU A 129 -37.09 -33.85 10.63
CA GLU A 129 -37.12 -33.65 12.07
C GLU A 129 -35.77 -33.99 12.70
N MET A 130 -35.19 -33.04 13.45
CA MET A 130 -33.94 -33.19 14.10
C MET A 130 -34.12 -33.35 15.61
N PRO A 131 -33.93 -34.56 16.18
CA PRO A 131 -34.11 -34.82 17.57
C PRO A 131 -33.02 -34.21 18.43
N LEU A 132 -33.41 -33.54 19.49
CA LEU A 132 -32.53 -32.92 20.46
C LEU A 132 -32.84 -33.48 21.86
N SER A 133 -31.83 -33.60 22.71
CA SER A 133 -31.98 -34.04 24.11
C SER A 133 -32.56 -32.95 25.02
N GLU A 134 -32.51 -31.69 24.57
CA GLU A 134 -33.02 -30.52 25.29
C GLU A 134 -33.84 -29.64 24.35
N ALA A 135 -34.67 -28.79 24.92
CA ALA A 135 -35.50 -27.87 24.17
C ALA A 135 -34.64 -26.85 23.39
N PRO A 136 -34.80 -26.71 22.07
CA PRO A 136 -34.17 -25.67 21.30
C PRO A 136 -34.74 -24.29 21.65
N LEU A 137 -33.87 -23.31 21.86
CA LEU A 137 -34.22 -21.93 22.22
C LEU A 137 -33.99 -20.95 21.06
N CYS A 138 -32.89 -21.11 20.32
CA CYS A 138 -32.50 -20.25 19.22
C CYS A 138 -31.79 -21.02 18.11
N ILE A 139 -31.79 -20.46 16.90
CA ILE A 139 -31.24 -21.10 15.70
C ILE A 139 -30.48 -20.08 14.86
N SER A 140 -29.41 -20.53 14.18
CA SER A 140 -28.68 -19.74 13.22
C SER A 140 -28.13 -20.61 12.08
N CYS A 141 -28.30 -20.18 10.84
CA CYS A 141 -27.77 -20.87 9.66
C CYS A 141 -26.49 -20.20 9.18
N CYS A 142 -25.48 -20.99 8.83
CA CYS A 142 -24.25 -20.46 8.22
C CYS A 142 -24.58 -19.94 6.80
N PRO A 143 -24.27 -18.68 6.48
CA PRO A 143 -24.62 -18.11 5.17
C PRO A 143 -23.80 -18.71 4.01
N VAL A 144 -22.66 -19.36 4.30
CA VAL A 144 -21.75 -19.90 3.27
C VAL A 144 -21.95 -21.39 3.04
N LYS A 145 -21.99 -22.18 4.12
CA LYS A 145 -22.05 -23.66 4.02
C LYS A 145 -23.47 -24.23 4.18
N GLY A 146 -24.37 -23.43 4.72
CA GLY A 146 -25.71 -23.89 5.03
C GLY A 146 -25.82 -24.77 6.28
N ASP A 147 -24.76 -24.88 7.09
CA ASP A 147 -24.75 -25.61 8.37
C ASP A 147 -25.69 -24.89 9.37
N LEU A 148 -26.28 -25.67 10.25
CA LEU A 148 -27.25 -25.19 11.24
C LEU A 148 -26.70 -25.30 12.66
N LEU A 149 -26.65 -24.18 13.37
CA LEU A 149 -26.35 -24.10 14.79
C LEU A 149 -27.64 -23.91 15.60
N VAL A 150 -27.80 -24.70 16.65
CA VAL A 150 -28.97 -24.68 17.52
C VAL A 150 -28.55 -24.46 18.95
N GLY A 151 -29.10 -23.44 19.60
CA GLY A 151 -28.87 -23.17 21.02
C GLY A 151 -29.91 -23.86 21.89
N CYS A 152 -29.48 -24.60 22.90
CA CYS A 152 -30.26 -25.18 23.97
C CYS A 152 -29.87 -24.53 25.31
N THR A 153 -30.42 -24.96 26.44
CA THR A 153 -30.24 -24.27 27.73
C THR A 153 -28.78 -24.07 28.15
N ASN A 154 -27.94 -25.11 28.01
CA ASN A 154 -26.51 -25.02 28.40
C ASN A 154 -25.57 -25.58 27.31
N LYS A 155 -26.05 -25.71 26.08
CA LYS A 155 -25.27 -26.24 24.98
C LYS A 155 -25.70 -25.72 23.63
N LEU A 156 -24.77 -25.78 22.70
CA LEU A 156 -25.03 -25.55 21.28
C LEU A 156 -24.83 -26.87 20.53
N VAL A 157 -25.68 -27.13 19.57
CA VAL A 157 -25.58 -28.30 18.70
C VAL A 157 -25.38 -27.86 17.27
N LEU A 158 -24.28 -28.30 16.66
CA LEU A 158 -23.96 -28.01 15.24
C LEU A 158 -24.39 -29.20 14.37
N PHE A 159 -25.23 -28.91 13.40
CA PHE A 159 -25.61 -29.82 12.32
C PHE A 159 -24.94 -29.38 11.02
N THR A 160 -24.17 -30.26 10.43
CA THR A 160 -23.57 -30.06 9.11
C THR A 160 -24.60 -30.45 8.05
N LEU A 161 -24.74 -29.59 7.05
CA LEU A 161 -25.58 -29.86 5.90
C LEU A 161 -24.88 -30.86 4.97
N THR A 162 -25.51 -31.99 4.70
CA THR A 162 -25.04 -33.01 3.77
C THR A 162 -25.97 -33.09 2.57
N SER A 163 -25.45 -33.29 1.39
CA SER A 163 -26.21 -33.53 0.17
C SER A 163 -25.87 -34.87 -0.42
N GLN A 164 -26.86 -35.75 -0.53
CA GLN A 164 -26.74 -37.05 -1.18
C GLN A 164 -27.34 -36.99 -2.56
N VAL A 165 -26.55 -37.31 -3.58
CA VAL A 165 -27.04 -37.44 -4.96
C VAL A 165 -27.59 -38.83 -5.13
N VAL A 166 -28.90 -38.93 -5.36
CA VAL A 166 -29.60 -40.21 -5.63
C VAL A 166 -29.91 -40.27 -7.11
N ASN A 167 -29.41 -41.32 -7.82
CA ASN A 167 -29.66 -41.59 -9.26
C ASN A 167 -29.25 -40.42 -10.21
N GLU A 168 -28.06 -39.86 -10.04
CA GLU A 168 -27.46 -38.82 -10.91
C GLU A 168 -28.30 -37.53 -11.13
N GLU A 169 -29.58 -37.53 -10.76
CA GLU A 169 -30.50 -36.40 -11.03
C GLU A 169 -31.11 -35.74 -9.78
N PHE A 170 -30.93 -36.34 -8.57
CA PHE A 170 -31.55 -35.83 -7.36
C PHE A 170 -30.59 -35.59 -6.23
N THR A 171 -30.68 -34.41 -5.65
CA THR A 171 -29.99 -34.07 -4.43
C THR A 171 -30.98 -34.07 -3.27
N VAL A 172 -30.77 -34.98 -2.31
CA VAL A 172 -31.52 -35.03 -1.06
C VAL A 172 -30.69 -34.36 0.01
N LEU A 173 -31.22 -33.33 0.62
CA LEU A 173 -30.58 -32.64 1.76
C LEU A 173 -30.82 -33.44 3.04
N ASP A 174 -29.77 -33.63 3.81
CA ASP A 174 -29.83 -34.22 5.14
C ASP A 174 -28.93 -33.46 6.10
N PHE A 175 -29.07 -33.68 7.41
CA PHE A 175 -28.31 -33.03 8.44
C PHE A 175 -27.57 -34.07 9.29
N GLU A 176 -26.30 -33.85 9.50
CA GLU A 176 -25.50 -34.69 10.38
C GLU A 176 -25.14 -33.91 11.63
N ARG A 177 -25.40 -34.45 12.82
CA ARG A 177 -25.00 -33.85 14.09
C ARG A 177 -23.48 -34.05 14.23
N CYS A 178 -22.72 -32.96 14.06
CA CYS A 178 -21.28 -32.96 14.02
C CYS A 178 -20.66 -32.69 15.39
N LEU A 179 -21.21 -31.73 16.13
CA LEU A 179 -20.58 -31.19 17.32
C LEU A 179 -21.59 -30.75 18.35
N ILE A 180 -21.26 -30.98 19.63
CA ILE A 180 -21.96 -30.38 20.78
C ILE A 180 -20.97 -29.50 21.54
N ILE A 181 -21.30 -28.25 21.75
CA ILE A 181 -20.52 -27.30 22.56
C ILE A 181 -21.30 -27.10 23.86
N HIS A 182 -20.75 -27.54 24.96
CA HIS A 182 -21.32 -27.32 26.29
C HIS A 182 -20.87 -25.96 26.81
N LEU A 183 -21.80 -25.17 27.32
CA LEU A 183 -21.58 -23.83 27.85
C LEU A 183 -22.06 -23.80 29.31
N ASP A 184 -21.13 -23.72 30.26
CA ASP A 184 -21.52 -23.62 31.66
C ASP A 184 -21.92 -22.19 32.02
N ASN A 185 -23.04 -22.04 32.68
CA ASN A 185 -23.53 -20.76 33.23
C ASN A 185 -23.95 -19.70 32.21
N ILE A 186 -24.18 -20.06 30.94
CA ILE A 186 -24.74 -19.13 29.94
C ILE A 186 -25.93 -19.78 29.23
N THR A 187 -27.10 -19.15 29.27
CA THR A 187 -28.30 -19.59 28.54
C THR A 187 -28.42 -18.74 27.28
N PRO A 188 -28.33 -19.32 26.09
CA PRO A 188 -28.38 -18.55 24.84
C PRO A 188 -29.80 -18.05 24.57
N VAL A 189 -29.97 -16.76 24.39
CA VAL A 189 -31.20 -16.09 23.94
C VAL A 189 -31.14 -15.92 22.41
N GLU A 190 -29.99 -15.59 21.89
CA GLU A 190 -29.72 -15.46 20.45
C GLU A 190 -28.32 -15.98 20.14
N ILE A 191 -28.16 -16.58 18.97
CA ILE A 191 -26.90 -17.07 18.47
C ILE A 191 -26.70 -16.61 17.03
N SER A 192 -25.45 -16.42 16.63
CA SER A 192 -25.07 -16.17 15.24
C SER A 192 -23.87 -17.02 14.84
N PHE A 193 -23.92 -17.59 13.63
CA PHE A 193 -22.92 -18.55 13.17
C PHE A 193 -22.44 -18.24 11.76
N CYS A 194 -21.14 -18.15 11.57
CA CYS A 194 -20.55 -17.89 10.28
C CYS A 194 -19.16 -18.52 10.18
N VAL A 195 -18.98 -19.47 9.27
CA VAL A 195 -17.69 -20.07 8.88
C VAL A 195 -16.78 -20.40 10.09
N GLY A 196 -17.29 -21.21 11.02
CA GLY A 196 -16.54 -21.62 12.20
C GLY A 196 -16.51 -20.59 13.34
N TYR A 197 -17.08 -19.41 13.17
CA TYR A 197 -17.23 -18.44 14.25
C TYR A 197 -18.64 -18.52 14.84
N VAL A 198 -18.69 -18.58 16.15
CA VAL A 198 -19.94 -18.70 16.93
C VAL A 198 -20.05 -17.53 17.87
N ALA A 199 -21.10 -16.76 17.76
CA ALA A 199 -21.45 -15.74 18.74
C ALA A 199 -22.68 -16.19 19.52
N VAL A 200 -22.62 -16.05 20.83
CA VAL A 200 -23.69 -16.43 21.79
C VAL A 200 -24.01 -15.22 22.63
N MET A 201 -25.30 -14.91 22.72
CA MET A 201 -25.83 -13.82 23.53
C MET A 201 -26.80 -14.36 24.56
N SER A 202 -26.58 -14.02 25.82
CA SER A 202 -27.58 -14.12 26.90
C SER A 202 -28.25 -12.77 27.13
N ASP A 203 -29.05 -12.65 28.15
CA ASP A 203 -29.70 -11.38 28.50
C ASP A 203 -28.70 -10.24 28.80
N LEU A 204 -27.51 -10.58 29.36
CA LEU A 204 -26.53 -9.62 29.84
C LEU A 204 -25.09 -9.87 29.34
N GLU A 205 -24.86 -10.95 28.63
CA GLU A 205 -23.51 -11.38 28.27
C GLU A 205 -23.43 -11.78 26.80
N VAL A 206 -22.30 -11.49 26.17
CA VAL A 206 -21.96 -11.93 24.81
C VAL A 206 -20.63 -12.67 24.86
N LEU A 207 -20.59 -13.84 24.21
CA LEU A 207 -19.41 -14.67 24.04
C LEU A 207 -19.20 -14.95 22.56
N VAL A 208 -17.98 -14.77 22.06
CA VAL A 208 -17.61 -15.13 20.68
C VAL A 208 -16.49 -16.15 20.70
N LEU A 209 -16.72 -17.25 19.98
CA LEU A 209 -15.83 -18.40 19.90
C LEU A 209 -15.44 -18.66 18.44
N LYS A 210 -14.25 -19.25 18.23
CA LYS A 210 -13.79 -19.78 16.96
C LYS A 210 -13.61 -21.28 17.07
N LEU A 211 -14.16 -22.02 16.13
CA LEU A 211 -14.02 -23.47 16.00
C LEU A 211 -12.93 -23.78 14.99
N GLU A 212 -11.86 -24.43 15.41
CA GLU A 212 -10.77 -24.90 14.54
C GLU A 212 -10.78 -26.42 14.47
N SER A 213 -10.67 -26.98 13.27
CA SER A 213 -10.58 -28.42 13.07
C SER A 213 -9.15 -28.84 12.79
N ASP A 214 -8.58 -29.74 13.57
CA ASP A 214 -7.29 -30.35 13.32
C ASP A 214 -7.42 -31.42 12.22
N SER A 215 -7.25 -31.05 10.97
CA SER A 215 -7.07 -31.99 9.86
C SER A 215 -5.61 -32.48 9.84
N LYS A 216 -5.32 -33.65 10.41
CA LYS A 216 -4.05 -34.34 10.20
C LYS A 216 -3.98 -34.90 8.76
N ASN A 217 -3.65 -34.06 7.81
CA ASN A 217 -3.04 -34.50 6.56
C ASN A 217 -1.61 -33.94 6.54
N GLY A 218 -0.65 -34.89 6.64
CA GLY A 218 0.76 -34.58 6.61
C GLY A 218 1.19 -33.95 5.31
N GLU A 219 1.69 -32.75 5.42
CA GLU A 219 2.84 -32.23 4.67
C GLU A 219 3.29 -30.99 5.42
N GLY A 220 4.49 -31.10 5.99
CA GLY A 220 5.05 -30.06 6.81
C GLY A 220 5.34 -28.81 6.01
N VAL A 221 4.61 -27.75 6.28
CA VAL A 221 5.05 -26.41 5.98
C VAL A 221 5.44 -25.77 7.31
N HIS A 222 6.73 -25.71 7.55
CA HIS A 222 7.31 -24.92 8.64
C HIS A 222 6.95 -23.45 8.42
N HIS A 223 6.00 -22.93 9.15
CA HIS A 223 5.87 -21.50 9.32
C HIS A 223 6.96 -21.01 10.27
N HIS A 224 7.98 -20.38 9.70
CA HIS A 224 8.89 -19.54 10.47
C HIS A 224 8.10 -18.37 11.06
N PRO A 225 8.24 -18.05 12.35
CA PRO A 225 7.70 -16.83 12.90
C PRO A 225 8.51 -15.65 12.34
N PHE A 226 7.86 -14.81 11.56
CA PHE A 226 8.41 -13.51 11.19
C PHE A 226 8.41 -12.61 12.41
N GLU A 227 9.58 -12.45 13.01
CA GLU A 227 9.86 -11.35 13.93
C GLU A 227 9.90 -10.04 13.13
N THR A 228 8.84 -9.27 13.18
CA THR A 228 8.89 -7.86 12.79
C THR A 228 9.10 -7.00 14.02
N ASN A 229 10.35 -6.70 14.32
CA ASN A 229 10.71 -5.61 15.21
C ASN A 229 10.46 -4.28 14.50
N SER A 230 9.38 -3.63 14.86
CA SER A 230 9.19 -2.20 14.64
C SER A 230 8.62 -1.59 15.92
N PRO A 231 9.25 -0.57 16.50
CA PRO A 231 8.74 0.05 17.71
C PRO A 231 7.54 0.94 17.38
N VAL A 232 6.34 0.43 17.54
CA VAL A 232 5.15 1.25 17.59
C VAL A 232 5.18 2.05 18.89
N LYS A 233 5.26 3.35 18.77
CA LYS A 233 5.04 4.27 19.88
C LYS A 233 3.64 4.03 20.44
N GLN A 234 3.59 3.42 21.61
CA GLN A 234 2.39 3.39 22.44
C GLN A 234 2.08 4.83 22.87
N THR A 235 1.06 5.41 22.30
CA THR A 235 0.36 6.51 22.95
C THR A 235 -0.50 5.90 24.05
N ASN A 236 0.01 5.97 25.25
CA ASN A 236 -0.75 5.65 26.46
C ASN A 236 -1.92 6.63 26.56
N THR A 237 -3.11 6.18 26.16
CA THR A 237 -4.33 6.68 26.79
C THR A 237 -4.61 5.73 27.96
N ASP A 238 -4.05 6.07 29.09
CA ASP A 238 -4.41 5.48 30.36
C ASP A 238 -5.89 5.74 30.64
N PHE A 239 -6.76 4.82 30.22
CA PHE A 239 -7.96 4.58 30.98
C PHE A 239 -7.54 3.68 32.14
N SER A 240 -7.20 4.34 33.23
CA SER A 240 -6.95 3.72 34.52
C SER A 240 -8.12 2.80 34.87
N ASN A 241 -7.89 1.50 34.80
CA ASN A 241 -8.64 0.54 35.59
C ASN A 241 -8.34 0.85 37.05
N GLU A 242 -9.02 1.82 37.63
CA GLU A 242 -9.11 1.93 39.07
C GLU A 242 -9.92 0.73 39.59
N THR A 243 -9.17 -0.30 39.91
CA THR A 243 -9.63 -1.26 40.93
C THR A 243 -9.77 -0.51 42.25
N SER A 244 -10.92 0.11 42.46
CA SER A 244 -11.31 0.61 43.76
C SER A 244 -11.48 -0.58 44.70
N GLN A 245 -10.42 -0.92 45.39
CA GLN A 245 -10.50 -1.75 46.59
C GLN A 245 -11.25 -0.95 47.68
N ILE A 246 -12.54 -1.18 47.81
CA ILE A 246 -13.26 -0.75 48.97
C ILE A 246 -13.04 -1.86 50.02
N GLU A 247 -12.04 -1.69 50.86
CA GLU A 247 -11.91 -2.45 52.08
C GLU A 247 -12.97 -1.98 53.06
N SER A 248 -14.07 -2.71 53.17
CA SER A 248 -14.95 -2.70 54.31
C SER A 248 -15.29 -4.13 54.62
N ASP A 249 -14.85 -4.57 55.77
CA ASP A 249 -15.24 -5.80 56.48
C ASP A 249 -15.07 -7.14 55.75
N GLY A 250 -13.81 -7.48 55.40
CA GLY A 250 -13.44 -8.89 55.21
C GLY A 250 -14.03 -9.65 54.01
N PHE A 251 -14.83 -9.03 53.17
CA PHE A 251 -15.37 -9.62 51.96
C PHE A 251 -14.73 -9.00 50.73
N VAL A 252 -13.89 -9.77 50.05
CA VAL A 252 -13.37 -9.40 48.69
C VAL A 252 -14.46 -9.74 47.68
N ILE A 253 -15.14 -8.72 47.15
CA ILE A 253 -16.07 -8.91 46.05
C ILE A 253 -15.21 -8.95 44.76
N CYS A 254 -14.87 -10.14 44.29
CA CYS A 254 -14.28 -10.31 42.95
C CYS A 254 -15.33 -9.96 41.89
N GLN A 255 -15.28 -8.76 41.35
CA GLN A 255 -16.09 -8.43 40.18
C GLN A 255 -15.52 -9.16 38.97
N LYS A 256 -16.34 -9.95 38.27
CA LYS A 256 -15.96 -10.52 36.98
C LYS A 256 -15.62 -9.38 36.01
N PRO A 257 -14.56 -9.51 35.17
CA PRO A 257 -14.21 -8.49 34.21
C PRO A 257 -15.38 -8.20 33.29
N MET A 258 -15.55 -6.93 32.92
CA MET A 258 -16.65 -6.49 32.03
C MET A 258 -16.36 -6.77 30.56
N GLU A 259 -15.11 -6.72 30.16
CA GLU A 259 -14.66 -6.93 28.79
C GLU A 259 -13.33 -7.69 28.75
N LEU A 260 -13.28 -8.75 27.96
CA LEU A 260 -12.08 -9.54 27.71
C LEU A 260 -11.95 -9.80 26.20
N LEU A 261 -10.79 -9.48 25.65
CA LEU A 261 -10.50 -9.58 24.21
C LEU A 261 -9.39 -10.61 23.95
N GLY A 262 -9.52 -11.37 22.87
CA GLY A 262 -8.56 -12.39 22.46
C GLY A 262 -8.38 -13.48 23.51
N GLU A 263 -7.17 -13.96 23.73
CA GLU A 263 -6.83 -15.02 24.68
C GLU A 263 -7.28 -14.74 26.13
N LYS A 264 -7.37 -13.47 26.51
CA LYS A 264 -7.87 -13.09 27.85
C LYS A 264 -9.34 -13.48 28.07
N SER A 265 -10.11 -13.68 26.99
CA SER A 265 -11.53 -14.07 27.09
C SER A 265 -11.75 -15.47 27.68
N GLU A 266 -10.73 -16.32 27.75
CA GLU A 266 -10.76 -17.58 28.51
C GLU A 266 -10.95 -17.36 30.01
N GLN A 267 -10.54 -16.20 30.52
CA GLN A 267 -10.69 -15.85 31.95
C GLN A 267 -12.12 -15.39 32.33
N SER A 268 -13.06 -15.46 31.37
CA SER A 268 -14.49 -15.10 31.58
C SER A 268 -15.18 -15.92 32.70
N GLY A 269 -14.63 -17.07 33.01
CA GLY A 269 -15.24 -18.02 33.94
C GLY A 269 -16.39 -18.82 33.34
N ILE A 270 -16.58 -18.75 31.98
CA ILE A 270 -17.46 -19.62 31.24
C ILE A 270 -16.63 -20.79 30.73
N SER A 271 -16.93 -21.98 31.25
CA SER A 271 -16.31 -23.21 30.76
C SER A 271 -16.95 -23.62 29.46
N VAL A 272 -16.12 -23.84 28.44
CA VAL A 272 -16.56 -24.32 27.13
C VAL A 272 -15.89 -25.66 26.87
N THR A 273 -16.72 -26.72 26.73
CA THR A 273 -16.22 -28.05 26.37
C THR A 273 -16.89 -28.53 25.10
N VAL A 274 -16.14 -29.30 24.30
CA VAL A 274 -16.58 -29.73 22.98
C VAL A 274 -16.66 -31.25 22.94
N GLU A 275 -17.80 -31.77 22.49
CA GLU A 275 -18.04 -33.18 22.24
C GLU A 275 -18.28 -33.41 20.75
N SER A 276 -17.40 -34.17 20.09
CA SER A 276 -17.61 -34.61 18.71
C SER A 276 -18.57 -35.77 18.68
N THR A 277 -19.66 -35.66 17.91
CA THR A 277 -20.72 -36.66 17.82
C THR A 277 -20.79 -37.40 16.50
N GLY A 278 -19.80 -37.23 15.64
CA GLY A 278 -19.78 -37.82 14.30
C GLY A 278 -19.91 -39.31 14.33
N LEU A 279 -20.96 -39.82 13.67
CA LEU A 279 -21.17 -41.27 13.39
C LEU A 279 -20.43 -41.71 12.13
N ALA A 280 -19.83 -40.77 11.40
CA ALA A 280 -19.20 -40.99 10.11
C ALA A 280 -17.77 -41.48 10.24
N ASP A 281 -17.58 -42.63 9.61
CA ASP A 281 -16.32 -43.23 9.15
C ASP A 281 -14.98 -42.55 9.48
N GLU A 282 -14.21 -43.23 10.35
CA GLU A 282 -12.72 -43.33 10.37
C GLU A 282 -11.87 -42.07 10.57
N LYS A 283 -12.38 -40.83 10.58
CA LYS A 283 -11.56 -39.65 10.91
C LYS A 283 -12.19 -38.88 12.08
N LEU A 284 -11.73 -39.16 13.29
CA LEU A 284 -12.01 -38.30 14.44
C LEU A 284 -11.45 -36.91 14.15
N ILE A 285 -12.33 -36.00 13.74
CA ILE A 285 -11.99 -34.58 13.62
C ILE A 285 -12.06 -34.00 15.02
N TYR A 286 -10.91 -33.65 15.59
CA TYR A 286 -10.85 -32.93 16.84
C TYR A 286 -11.09 -31.45 16.57
N PHE A 287 -12.04 -30.89 17.27
CA PHE A 287 -12.30 -29.45 17.23
C PHE A 287 -11.66 -28.80 18.45
N HIS A 288 -10.91 -27.77 18.21
CA HIS A 288 -10.40 -26.86 19.23
C HIS A 288 -11.25 -25.60 19.25
N VAL A 289 -11.57 -25.08 20.46
CA VAL A 289 -12.33 -23.84 20.62
C VAL A 289 -11.43 -22.76 21.14
N GLN A 290 -11.34 -21.68 20.39
CA GLN A 290 -10.64 -20.48 20.80
C GLN A 290 -11.65 -19.42 21.26
N HIS A 291 -11.45 -18.88 22.45
CA HIS A 291 -12.23 -17.76 22.95
C HIS A 291 -11.71 -16.47 22.29
N LEU A 292 -12.60 -15.65 21.72
CA LEU A 292 -12.24 -14.41 21.02
C LEU A 292 -12.69 -13.16 21.77
N LEU A 293 -13.93 -13.13 22.23
CA LEU A 293 -14.53 -11.98 22.89
C LEU A 293 -15.46 -12.42 24.00
N TYR A 294 -15.36 -11.79 25.13
CA TYR A 294 -16.36 -11.84 26.19
C TYR A 294 -16.71 -10.42 26.62
N ARG A 295 -18.02 -10.14 26.66
CA ARG A 295 -18.53 -8.85 27.14
C ARG A 295 -19.73 -9.07 28.06
N ARG A 296 -19.69 -8.42 29.22
CA ARG A 296 -20.77 -8.48 30.21
C ARG A 296 -21.25 -7.09 30.52
N PHE A 297 -22.57 -6.97 30.69
CA PHE A 297 -23.25 -5.75 31.10
C PHE A 297 -23.87 -5.98 32.49
N THR A 298 -23.43 -5.25 33.49
CA THR A 298 -23.98 -5.29 34.84
C THR A 298 -24.86 -4.09 35.07
N PRO A 299 -25.99 -4.23 35.76
CA PRO A 299 -26.78 -3.10 36.19
C PRO A 299 -25.94 -2.23 37.13
N ASP A 300 -25.87 -0.93 36.84
CA ASP A 300 -25.26 0.03 37.75
C ASP A 300 -26.16 0.16 38.98
N ILE A 301 -25.69 -0.31 40.13
CA ILE A 301 -26.47 -0.34 41.40
C ILE A 301 -26.77 1.09 41.89
N SER A 302 -26.02 2.09 41.42
CA SER A 302 -26.11 3.48 41.86
C SER A 302 -27.29 4.28 41.25
N PHE A 303 -27.91 3.77 40.18
CA PHE A 303 -29.07 4.40 39.58
C PHE A 303 -30.22 3.43 39.41
N TYR A 304 -31.45 3.89 39.61
CA TYR A 304 -32.69 3.16 39.37
C TYR A 304 -32.93 2.89 37.89
N VAL A 305 -32.01 2.11 37.29
CA VAL A 305 -32.15 1.66 35.89
C VAL A 305 -33.04 0.42 35.91
N SER A 306 -34.12 0.40 35.14
CA SER A 306 -34.99 -0.78 35.05
C SER A 306 -34.18 -1.93 34.42
N SER A 307 -34.42 -3.14 34.83
CA SER A 307 -33.74 -4.33 34.26
C SER A 307 -33.91 -4.43 32.73
N ASP A 308 -34.95 -3.85 32.19
CA ASP A 308 -35.25 -3.81 30.75
C ASP A 308 -34.40 -2.82 29.95
N ASP A 309 -33.69 -1.90 30.63
CA ASP A 309 -32.82 -0.93 29.96
C ASP A 309 -31.43 -1.45 29.68
N ILE A 310 -31.08 -2.61 30.23
CA ILE A 310 -29.75 -3.22 30.14
C ILE A 310 -29.78 -4.56 29.39
N ARG A 311 -30.95 -5.05 29.04
CA ARG A 311 -31.14 -6.36 28.38
C ARG A 311 -30.70 -6.27 26.91
N LEU A 312 -29.80 -7.16 26.51
CA LEU A 312 -29.39 -7.34 25.12
C LEU A 312 -30.55 -7.84 24.26
N HIS A 313 -30.66 -7.35 23.04
CA HIS A 313 -31.81 -7.72 22.18
C HIS A 313 -31.48 -8.06 20.74
N SER A 314 -30.24 -7.89 20.27
CA SER A 314 -29.86 -8.20 18.89
C SER A 314 -28.42 -8.66 18.84
N LEU A 315 -28.15 -9.74 18.11
CA LEU A 315 -26.81 -10.30 17.87
C LEU A 315 -26.67 -10.67 16.40
N GLN A 316 -25.57 -10.27 15.77
CA GLN A 316 -25.31 -10.61 14.38
C GLN A 316 -23.82 -10.72 14.08
N LEU A 317 -23.41 -11.75 13.32
CA LEU A 317 -22.12 -11.87 12.68
C LEU A 317 -22.24 -11.45 11.21
N LEU A 318 -21.44 -10.47 10.79
CA LEU A 318 -21.43 -9.97 9.42
C LEU A 318 -20.06 -10.26 8.79
N PRO A 319 -19.97 -11.22 7.84
CA PRO A 319 -18.74 -11.51 7.13
C PRO A 319 -18.54 -10.57 5.95
N ILE A 320 -17.28 -10.16 5.73
CA ILE A 320 -16.83 -9.46 4.52
C ILE A 320 -15.82 -10.33 3.81
N TYR A 321 -16.04 -10.60 2.53
CA TYR A 321 -15.19 -11.43 1.70
C TYR A 321 -14.33 -10.60 0.75
N GLN A 322 -13.11 -11.07 0.50
CA GLN A 322 -12.28 -10.52 -0.57
C GLN A 322 -12.71 -11.10 -1.90
N THR A 323 -13.15 -10.26 -2.81
CA THR A 323 -13.36 -10.66 -4.20
C THR A 323 -12.01 -10.81 -4.87
N GLY A 324 -11.67 -12.03 -5.29
CA GLY A 324 -10.39 -12.35 -5.93
C GLY A 324 -10.13 -11.42 -7.13
N SER A 325 -8.98 -10.76 -7.12
CA SER A 325 -8.43 -10.06 -8.27
C SER A 325 -8.38 -11.02 -9.45
N LEU A 326 -9.01 -10.66 -10.57
CA LEU A 326 -8.87 -11.31 -11.86
C LEU A 326 -7.41 -11.18 -12.31
N THR A 327 -6.57 -12.13 -11.92
CA THR A 327 -5.30 -12.35 -12.62
C THR A 327 -5.61 -12.87 -14.01
N SER A 328 -4.97 -12.27 -15.01
CA SER A 328 -5.16 -12.46 -16.45
C SER A 328 -4.86 -13.88 -17.00
N ASP A 329 -4.64 -14.85 -16.14
CA ASP A 329 -4.41 -16.24 -16.52
C ASP A 329 -5.69 -17.04 -16.29
N GLY A 330 -6.38 -17.34 -17.40
CA GLY A 330 -7.63 -18.08 -17.50
C GLY A 330 -7.59 -19.52 -17.00
N LYS A 331 -7.11 -19.77 -15.78
CA LYS A 331 -7.29 -21.00 -15.05
C LYS A 331 -8.28 -20.79 -13.93
N ASN A 332 -9.50 -21.32 -14.07
CA ASN A 332 -10.46 -21.48 -13.02
C ASN A 332 -9.83 -22.23 -11.83
N SER A 333 -9.19 -21.52 -10.92
CA SER A 333 -8.89 -22.07 -9.63
C SER A 333 -10.12 -21.85 -8.74
N SER A 334 -10.72 -22.92 -8.30
CA SER A 334 -11.79 -23.01 -7.31
C SER A 334 -11.28 -22.56 -5.91
N HIS A 335 -10.70 -21.36 -5.80
CA HIS A 335 -10.44 -20.74 -4.50
C HIS A 335 -11.71 -20.00 -4.10
N GLY A 336 -12.41 -20.55 -3.10
CA GLY A 336 -13.55 -19.92 -2.46
C GLY A 336 -13.22 -18.51 -1.97
N ASN A 337 -14.21 -17.65 -1.92
CA ASN A 337 -14.10 -16.29 -1.38
C ASN A 337 -13.41 -16.33 -0.01
N GLU A 338 -12.23 -15.75 0.09
CA GLU A 338 -11.48 -15.71 1.33
C GLU A 338 -12.13 -14.69 2.28
N LEU A 339 -12.35 -15.08 3.53
CA LEU A 339 -12.91 -14.21 4.55
C LEU A 339 -11.91 -13.11 4.90
N LEU A 340 -12.19 -11.88 4.47
CA LEU A 340 -11.34 -10.72 4.73
C LEU A 340 -11.49 -10.22 6.16
N SER A 341 -12.74 -10.08 6.62
CA SER A 341 -13.09 -9.59 7.95
C SER A 341 -14.41 -10.18 8.42
N LEU A 342 -14.58 -10.28 9.72
CA LEU A 342 -15.84 -10.67 10.36
C LEU A 342 -16.14 -9.68 11.48
N PHE A 343 -17.32 -9.11 11.44
CA PHE A 343 -17.80 -8.19 12.46
C PHE A 343 -18.85 -8.86 13.34
N CYS A 344 -18.74 -8.65 14.65
CA CYS A 344 -19.73 -9.03 15.63
C CYS A 344 -20.47 -7.78 16.12
N PHE A 345 -21.75 -7.70 15.85
CA PHE A 345 -22.64 -6.63 16.31
C PHE A 345 -23.60 -7.17 17.36
N PHE A 346 -23.76 -6.43 18.43
CA PHE A 346 -24.80 -6.67 19.43
C PHE A 346 -25.30 -5.36 20.04
N SER A 347 -26.50 -5.38 20.54
CA SER A 347 -27.21 -4.16 20.90
C SER A 347 -27.90 -4.23 22.27
N LEU A 348 -27.72 -3.14 23.00
CA LEU A 348 -28.49 -2.75 24.17
C LEU A 348 -29.60 -1.76 23.74
N PRO A 349 -30.58 -1.46 24.60
CA PRO A 349 -31.65 -0.52 24.26
C PRO A 349 -31.18 0.91 23.91
N HIS A 350 -30.05 1.36 24.39
CA HIS A 350 -29.54 2.70 24.14
C HIS A 350 -28.25 2.75 23.33
N MET A 351 -27.56 1.61 23.18
CA MET A 351 -26.25 1.56 22.51
C MET A 351 -26.05 0.23 21.77
N GLY A 352 -25.46 0.31 20.59
CA GLY A 352 -24.97 -0.83 19.83
C GLY A 352 -23.44 -0.89 19.84
N TYR A 353 -22.88 -2.08 19.87
CA TYR A 353 -21.44 -2.34 19.87
C TYR A 353 -21.06 -3.14 18.63
N LEU A 354 -19.99 -2.71 17.96
CA LEU A 354 -19.45 -3.39 16.81
C LEU A 354 -17.99 -3.75 17.06
N TYR A 355 -17.69 -5.05 17.03
CA TYR A 355 -16.34 -5.59 17.18
C TYR A 355 -15.87 -6.23 15.87
N MET A 356 -14.60 -6.08 15.56
CA MET A 356 -13.93 -6.93 14.57
C MET A 356 -13.39 -8.16 15.32
N VAL A 357 -13.57 -9.36 14.75
CA VAL A 357 -13.18 -10.63 15.42
C VAL A 357 -12.20 -11.48 14.62
N VAL A 358 -11.79 -11.02 13.43
CA VAL A 358 -10.77 -11.65 12.58
C VAL A 358 -9.53 -10.76 12.54
N LYS A 359 -8.33 -11.36 12.57
CA LYS A 359 -7.01 -10.72 12.64
C LYS A 359 -6.68 -10.12 14.01
N SER A 360 -7.47 -9.20 14.51
CA SER A 360 -7.38 -8.63 15.85
C SER A 360 -8.79 -8.50 16.41
N VAL A 361 -8.97 -8.76 17.69
CA VAL A 361 -10.29 -8.57 18.34
C VAL A 361 -10.29 -7.19 18.93
N GLU A 362 -11.08 -6.29 18.32
CA GLU A 362 -11.09 -4.87 18.67
C GLU A 362 -12.50 -4.30 18.64
N LEU A 363 -12.78 -3.37 19.55
CA LEU A 363 -13.98 -2.56 19.50
C LEU A 363 -13.84 -1.49 18.42
N MET A 364 -14.62 -1.64 17.37
CA MET A 364 -14.57 -0.74 16.22
C MET A 364 -15.42 0.51 16.40
N SER A 365 -16.63 0.35 16.92
CA SER A 365 -17.56 1.47 17.05
C SER A 365 -18.61 1.23 18.12
N VAL A 366 -19.10 2.32 18.71
CA VAL A 366 -20.24 2.35 19.62
C VAL A 366 -21.30 3.29 19.06
N TYR A 367 -22.49 2.77 18.80
CA TYR A 367 -23.61 3.51 18.25
C TYR A 367 -24.56 3.93 19.36
N GLN A 368 -24.70 5.22 19.58
CA GLN A 368 -25.70 5.76 20.51
C GLN A 368 -27.03 5.94 19.75
N TYR A 369 -28.10 5.41 20.32
CA TYR A 369 -29.42 5.55 19.74
C TYR A 369 -30.15 6.78 20.25
N PRO A 370 -30.93 7.46 19.38
CA PRO A 370 -31.65 8.65 19.79
C PRO A 370 -32.80 8.34 20.77
N GLU A 371 -33.33 7.11 20.76
CA GLU A 371 -34.41 6.61 21.61
C GLU A 371 -34.15 5.14 21.99
N LYS A 372 -34.86 4.64 23.01
CA LYS A 372 -34.80 3.23 23.42
C LYS A 372 -35.19 2.31 22.25
N SER A 373 -34.25 1.50 21.81
CA SER A 373 -34.42 0.54 20.71
C SER A 373 -35.09 -0.74 21.21
N GLN A 374 -35.85 -1.36 20.31
CA GLN A 374 -36.47 -2.67 20.51
C GLN A 374 -35.71 -3.77 19.74
N GLN A 375 -35.18 -3.45 18.59
CA GLN A 375 -34.42 -4.34 17.73
C GLN A 375 -33.48 -3.51 16.87
N ALA A 376 -32.31 -4.05 16.57
CA ALA A 376 -31.37 -3.47 15.63
C ALA A 376 -30.90 -4.54 14.63
N VAL A 377 -30.75 -4.17 13.36
CA VAL A 377 -30.31 -5.07 12.31
C VAL A 377 -29.20 -4.39 11.52
N LEU A 378 -28.04 -5.04 11.46
CA LEU A 378 -26.91 -4.58 10.68
C LEU A 378 -26.99 -5.16 9.27
N THR A 379 -26.91 -4.30 8.27
CA THR A 379 -26.82 -4.67 6.84
C THR A 379 -25.41 -4.33 6.35
N PRO A 380 -24.98 -4.78 5.16
CA PRO A 380 -23.69 -4.36 4.63
C PRO A 380 -23.49 -2.86 4.48
N GLN A 381 -24.57 -2.10 4.42
CA GLN A 381 -24.52 -0.65 4.18
C GLN A 381 -24.98 0.18 5.38
N PHE A 382 -25.97 -0.29 6.16
CA PHE A 382 -26.63 0.50 7.19
C PHE A 382 -26.92 -0.30 8.46
N LEU A 383 -26.98 0.41 9.56
CA LEU A 383 -27.56 -0.06 10.81
C LEU A 383 -29.01 0.46 10.91
N HIS A 384 -29.95 -0.45 10.90
CA HIS A 384 -31.37 -0.16 11.06
C HIS A 384 -31.76 -0.40 12.51
N VAL A 385 -32.29 0.63 13.15
CA VAL A 385 -32.72 0.57 14.56
C VAL A 385 -34.21 0.90 14.64
N ILE A 386 -34.99 0.02 15.25
CA ILE A 386 -36.37 0.29 15.53
C ILE A 386 -36.59 0.67 17.00
N THR A 387 -37.37 1.72 17.18
CA THR A 387 -37.80 2.21 18.48
C THR A 387 -39.31 2.04 18.60
N ARG A 388 -39.88 2.39 19.72
CA ARG A 388 -41.33 2.31 19.91
C ARG A 388 -42.10 3.20 18.93
N CYS A 389 -41.50 4.32 18.53
CA CYS A 389 -42.16 5.35 17.72
C CYS A 389 -41.58 5.51 16.31
N GLY A 390 -40.48 4.82 15.97
CA GLY A 390 -39.83 5.08 14.70
C GLY A 390 -38.78 4.08 14.25
N HIS A 391 -38.35 4.28 13.04
CA HIS A 391 -37.28 3.57 12.39
C HIS A 391 -36.14 4.55 12.07
N SER A 392 -34.97 4.29 12.61
CA SER A 392 -33.75 5.08 12.37
C SER A 392 -32.81 4.32 11.46
N VAL A 393 -32.31 5.01 10.44
CA VAL A 393 -31.27 4.48 9.53
C VAL A 393 -29.97 5.20 9.80
N MET A 394 -28.97 4.49 10.22
CA MET A 394 -27.64 5.00 10.56
C MET A 394 -26.61 4.44 9.60
N CYS A 395 -25.66 5.27 9.16
CA CYS A 395 -24.43 4.75 8.59
C CYS A 395 -23.68 4.05 9.72
N TRP A 396 -23.39 2.79 9.56
CA TRP A 396 -22.34 2.22 10.38
C TRP A 396 -21.05 2.58 9.68
N SER A 397 -20.25 3.44 10.32
CA SER A 397 -19.04 3.95 9.70
C SER A 397 -18.25 2.80 9.08
N PHE A 398 -18.15 2.78 7.79
CA PHE A 398 -17.21 1.93 7.06
C PHE A 398 -15.75 2.23 7.46
N SER A 399 -15.56 3.05 8.49
CA SER A 399 -14.29 3.23 9.20
C SER A 399 -13.66 1.90 9.59
N CYS A 400 -14.46 0.86 9.79
CA CYS A 400 -13.96 -0.50 9.93
C CYS A 400 -13.22 -1.03 8.69
N LEU A 401 -13.55 -0.57 7.51
CA LEU A 401 -12.81 -0.85 6.28
C LEU A 401 -11.61 0.08 6.11
N SER A 402 -11.65 1.26 6.74
CA SER A 402 -10.55 2.23 6.71
C SER A 402 -9.43 1.92 7.70
N VAL A 403 -9.57 0.94 8.59
CA VAL A 403 -8.46 0.47 9.45
C VAL A 403 -7.29 -0.06 8.62
N LEU A 404 -7.52 -0.48 7.37
CA LEU A 404 -6.46 -0.85 6.43
C LEU A 404 -5.79 0.38 5.78
N GLU A 405 -6.46 1.54 5.77
CA GLU A 405 -5.96 2.79 5.19
C GLU A 405 -6.52 3.96 6.01
N ALA A 406 -5.66 4.76 6.59
CA ALA A 406 -5.99 5.85 7.52
C ALA A 406 -6.80 7.03 6.93
N CYS A 407 -7.57 6.82 5.87
CA CYS A 407 -8.38 7.83 5.19
C CYS A 407 -9.78 7.31 4.88
N PRO A 408 -10.85 8.02 5.23
CA PRO A 408 -10.86 9.31 5.98
C PRO A 408 -10.54 9.11 7.46
N PRO A 409 -10.19 10.19 8.20
CA PRO A 409 -10.02 10.12 9.66
C PRO A 409 -11.28 9.57 10.31
N ILE A 410 -11.11 8.65 11.26
CA ILE A 410 -12.23 8.02 11.97
C ILE A 410 -13.00 9.12 12.74
N SER A 411 -14.28 9.28 12.37
CA SER A 411 -15.16 10.15 13.13
C SER A 411 -15.86 9.35 14.23
N MET A 412 -15.80 9.84 15.47
CA MET A 412 -16.57 9.26 16.58
C MET A 412 -18.05 9.68 16.56
N ASP A 413 -18.43 10.52 15.62
CA ASP A 413 -19.81 10.98 15.48
C ASP A 413 -20.65 9.97 14.71
N VAL A 414 -21.81 9.63 15.25
CA VAL A 414 -22.77 8.71 14.60
C VAL A 414 -23.55 9.47 13.53
N CYS A 415 -23.50 8.97 12.29
CA CYS A 415 -24.25 9.51 11.16
C CYS A 415 -25.63 8.86 11.07
N VAL A 416 -26.69 9.63 11.37
CA VAL A 416 -28.08 9.20 11.20
C VAL A 416 -28.64 9.83 9.94
N LEU A 417 -28.90 9.01 8.92
CA LEU A 417 -29.40 9.50 7.63
C LEU A 417 -30.84 9.95 7.73
N ARG A 418 -31.69 9.18 8.43
CA ARG A 418 -33.11 9.44 8.56
C ARG A 418 -33.69 8.81 9.83
N ILE A 419 -34.62 9.52 10.42
CA ILE A 419 -35.55 8.97 11.41
C ILE A 419 -36.95 9.07 10.80
N GLN A 420 -37.59 7.92 10.60
CA GLN A 420 -38.94 7.85 10.07
C GLN A 420 -39.90 7.39 11.17
N LEU A 421 -40.95 8.17 11.40
CA LEU A 421 -41.98 7.81 12.36
C LEU A 421 -42.87 6.70 11.79
N PHE A 422 -43.01 5.61 12.53
CA PHE A 422 -43.90 4.49 12.26
C PHE A 422 -44.72 4.20 13.53
N ILE A 423 -46.02 4.28 13.45
CA ILE A 423 -46.88 3.98 14.57
C ILE A 423 -47.04 2.45 14.66
N GLY A 424 -46.85 1.88 15.85
CA GLY A 424 -47.05 0.46 16.11
C GLY A 424 -46.01 -0.46 15.53
N LEU A 425 -44.77 0.02 15.30
CA LEU A 425 -43.64 -0.79 14.83
C LEU A 425 -43.25 -1.85 15.85
N LYS A 426 -43.17 -3.11 15.41
CA LYS A 426 -42.94 -4.29 16.28
C LYS A 426 -41.65 -5.00 15.98
N ALA A 427 -41.29 -5.18 14.71
CA ALA A 427 -40.10 -5.92 14.33
C ALA A 427 -39.57 -5.51 12.96
N ILE A 428 -38.33 -5.81 12.68
CA ILE A 428 -37.62 -5.55 11.43
C ILE A 428 -36.90 -6.81 10.94
N CYS A 429 -36.90 -7.02 9.65
CA CYS A 429 -36.11 -8.03 8.96
C CYS A 429 -35.46 -7.40 7.73
N HIS A 430 -34.28 -7.86 7.36
CA HIS A 430 -33.56 -7.42 6.17
C HIS A 430 -33.16 -8.64 5.31
N PHE A 431 -33.30 -8.49 4.00
CA PHE A 431 -32.72 -9.42 3.03
C PHE A 431 -32.39 -8.68 1.72
N LYS A 432 -31.18 -8.86 1.21
CA LYS A 432 -30.64 -8.10 0.07
C LYS A 432 -30.91 -6.58 0.19
N ASN A 433 -31.63 -6.01 -0.77
CA ASN A 433 -31.94 -4.58 -0.85
C ASN A 433 -33.31 -4.22 -0.25
N HIS A 434 -33.93 -5.13 0.52
CA HIS A 434 -35.26 -4.94 1.08
C HIS A 434 -35.21 -4.90 2.60
N VAL A 435 -35.84 -3.90 3.15
CA VAL A 435 -36.12 -3.80 4.59
C VAL A 435 -37.60 -4.02 4.81
N VAL A 436 -37.92 -4.98 5.64
CA VAL A 436 -39.35 -5.31 5.97
C VAL A 436 -39.64 -4.90 7.40
N LEU A 437 -40.61 -4.07 7.57
CA LEU A 437 -41.07 -3.56 8.85
C LEU A 437 -42.46 -4.13 9.18
N LEU A 438 -42.59 -4.73 10.35
CA LEU A 438 -43.85 -5.23 10.85
C LEU A 438 -44.51 -4.20 11.73
N THR A 439 -45.76 -3.81 11.41
CA THR A 439 -46.53 -2.84 12.20
C THR A 439 -47.88 -3.40 12.61
N LYS A 440 -48.35 -2.92 13.74
CA LYS A 440 -49.74 -3.15 14.22
C LYS A 440 -50.43 -1.79 14.34
N ALA A 441 -51.56 -1.62 13.70
CA ALA A 441 -52.37 -0.44 13.87
C ALA A 441 -52.93 -0.38 15.30
N ASP A 442 -52.52 0.60 16.09
CA ASP A 442 -53.10 0.83 17.42
C ASP A 442 -54.51 1.38 17.26
N PRO A 443 -55.53 0.69 17.80
CA PRO A 443 -56.88 1.17 17.70
C PRO A 443 -57.13 2.51 18.44
N GLU A 444 -56.21 2.89 19.36
CA GLU A 444 -56.32 4.13 20.14
C GLU A 444 -55.69 5.35 19.47
N ALA A 445 -54.97 5.19 18.33
CA ALA A 445 -54.29 6.28 17.66
C ALA A 445 -55.08 6.98 16.58
N ILE A 446 -56.36 6.66 16.43
CA ILE A 446 -57.26 7.43 15.55
C ILE A 446 -57.61 8.72 16.30
N PRO A 447 -57.14 9.89 15.90
CA PRO A 447 -57.54 11.14 16.52
C PRO A 447 -59.06 11.28 16.30
N GLU A 448 -59.81 11.20 17.40
CA GLU A 448 -61.21 11.65 17.36
C GLU A 448 -61.23 13.04 16.74
N ARG A 449 -61.70 13.13 15.48
CA ARG A 449 -62.06 14.39 14.89
C ARG A 449 -63.17 14.95 15.81
N ARG A 450 -62.77 15.91 16.65
CA ARG A 450 -63.69 16.77 17.33
C ARG A 450 -64.62 17.45 16.29
N GLU A 451 -65.76 16.82 16.02
CA GLU A 451 -66.82 17.48 15.28
C GLU A 451 -67.34 18.62 16.14
N SER A 452 -67.09 19.83 15.72
CA SER A 452 -67.79 21.02 16.23
C SER A 452 -69.25 20.90 15.92
N PRO A 453 -70.14 21.19 16.87
CA PRO A 453 -71.54 21.02 16.69
C PRO A 453 -72.09 22.13 15.75
N ARG A 454 -72.26 21.80 14.48
CA ARG A 454 -73.15 22.60 13.61
C ARG A 454 -74.49 21.92 13.52
N ARG A 455 -75.49 22.53 14.20
CA ARG A 455 -76.92 22.30 14.04
C ARG A 455 -77.32 22.53 12.58
N PHE A 456 -77.91 21.55 11.91
CA PHE A 456 -78.90 21.76 10.87
C PHE A 456 -79.76 20.51 10.63
N LEU A 457 -80.97 20.59 10.97
CA LEU A 457 -82.22 20.09 10.44
C LEU A 457 -82.27 18.99 9.38
N SER A 458 -82.89 17.87 9.82
CA SER A 458 -83.89 17.07 9.17
C SER A 458 -83.94 16.93 7.67
N ARG A 459 -83.65 15.66 7.24
CA ARG A 459 -84.56 14.97 6.29
C ARG A 459 -84.39 13.45 6.44
N ARG A 460 -85.54 12.79 6.64
CA ARG A 460 -85.69 11.31 6.61
C ARG A 460 -85.44 10.83 5.19
N ASP A 461 -84.52 9.94 4.99
CA ASP A 461 -84.55 8.94 3.92
C ASP A 461 -84.00 7.61 4.43
N THR A 462 -84.85 6.63 4.29
CA THR A 462 -84.66 5.21 4.61
C THR A 462 -83.71 4.64 3.59
N SER A 463 -82.49 4.35 4.01
CA SER A 463 -81.58 3.46 3.29
C SER A 463 -80.87 2.49 4.26
N VAL A 464 -80.81 1.27 3.81
CA VAL A 464 -80.29 0.09 4.40
C VAL A 464 -78.91 0.37 5.07
N LYS A 465 -78.84 0.15 6.38
CA LYS A 465 -77.54 0.14 7.10
C LYS A 465 -76.77 -1.09 6.65
N ILE A 466 -75.89 -0.89 5.68
CA ILE A 466 -74.76 -1.75 5.49
C ILE A 466 -73.83 -1.44 6.67
N LYS A 467 -73.69 -2.40 7.60
CA LYS A 467 -72.64 -2.37 8.65
C LYS A 467 -71.30 -2.20 7.93
N PRO A 468 -70.44 -1.20 8.27
CA PRO A 468 -69.08 -1.17 7.78
C PRO A 468 -68.46 -2.48 8.23
N PRO A 469 -67.60 -3.11 7.40
CA PRO A 469 -66.88 -4.27 7.81
C PRO A 469 -66.08 -3.87 9.05
N VAL A 470 -66.20 -4.69 10.10
CA VAL A 470 -65.36 -4.60 11.28
C VAL A 470 -63.92 -4.54 10.78
N ALA A 471 -63.25 -3.41 10.99
CA ALA A 471 -61.86 -3.30 10.69
C ALA A 471 -61.14 -4.34 11.54
N GLU A 472 -60.80 -5.49 10.94
CA GLU A 472 -59.90 -6.46 11.53
C GLU A 472 -58.66 -5.70 11.93
N ALA A 473 -58.21 -5.88 13.20
CA ALA A 473 -57.02 -5.22 13.76
C ALA A 473 -55.81 -5.52 12.87
N GLY A 474 -55.52 -4.56 11.94
CA GLY A 474 -54.66 -4.84 10.80
C GLY A 474 -53.21 -4.83 11.15
N TRP A 475 -52.62 -6.01 11.10
CA TRP A 475 -51.17 -6.16 10.96
C TRP A 475 -50.78 -5.86 9.52
N SER A 476 -49.67 -5.11 9.34
CA SER A 476 -49.16 -4.75 8.02
C SER A 476 -47.65 -4.95 7.96
N LEU A 477 -47.19 -5.47 6.83
CA LEU A 477 -45.78 -5.51 6.45
C LEU A 477 -45.50 -4.36 5.51
N TYR A 478 -44.53 -3.53 5.85
CA TYR A 478 -43.99 -2.49 4.99
C TYR A 478 -42.72 -3.03 4.39
N ILE A 479 -42.69 -3.25 3.07
CA ILE A 479 -41.52 -3.66 2.32
C ILE A 479 -40.96 -2.43 1.67
N VAL A 480 -39.75 -2.08 2.02
CA VAL A 480 -39.06 -0.86 1.59
C VAL A 480 -37.82 -1.26 0.85
N ASN A 481 -37.66 -0.77 -0.38
CA ASN A 481 -36.43 -0.96 -1.16
C ASN A 481 -35.44 0.12 -0.81
N THR A 482 -34.18 -0.25 -0.58
CA THR A 482 -33.08 0.70 -0.50
C THR A 482 -32.73 1.20 -1.89
N ILE A 483 -32.38 2.48 -2.02
CA ILE A 483 -31.86 3.03 -3.27
C ILE A 483 -30.44 2.54 -3.53
N SER A 484 -29.99 2.64 -4.79
CA SER A 484 -28.62 2.24 -5.13
C SER A 484 -27.58 3.12 -4.41
N SER A 485 -26.41 2.57 -4.16
CA SER A 485 -25.32 3.30 -3.46
C SER A 485 -24.91 4.57 -4.22
N VAL A 486 -24.95 4.55 -5.56
CA VAL A 486 -24.66 5.73 -6.39
C VAL A 486 -25.73 6.80 -6.23
N GLN A 487 -27.01 6.41 -6.23
CA GLN A 487 -28.10 7.37 -6.06
C GLN A 487 -28.06 8.00 -4.66
N LEU A 488 -27.82 7.19 -3.62
CA LEU A 488 -27.69 7.70 -2.25
C LEU A 488 -26.47 8.62 -2.13
N TYR A 489 -25.36 8.27 -2.74
CA TYR A 489 -24.19 9.14 -2.81
C TYR A 489 -24.53 10.50 -3.39
N LYS A 490 -25.23 10.55 -4.53
CA LYS A 490 -25.66 11.81 -5.17
C LYS A 490 -26.54 12.64 -4.22
N GLU A 491 -27.50 12.02 -3.56
CA GLU A 491 -28.34 12.70 -2.56
C GLU A 491 -27.52 13.24 -1.37
N MET A 492 -26.53 12.48 -0.88
CA MET A 492 -25.65 12.93 0.21
C MET A 492 -24.80 14.12 -0.22
N VAL A 493 -24.28 14.13 -1.44
CA VAL A 493 -23.52 15.25 -2.01
C VAL A 493 -24.42 16.48 -2.17
N ASP A 494 -25.62 16.33 -2.75
CA ASP A 494 -26.56 17.43 -2.92
C ASP A 494 -26.97 18.03 -1.58
N TYR A 495 -27.22 17.19 -0.57
CA TYR A 495 -27.51 17.64 0.78
C TYR A 495 -26.32 18.37 1.41
N SER A 496 -25.10 17.87 1.21
CA SER A 496 -23.89 18.51 1.70
C SER A 496 -23.68 19.92 1.12
N ASN A 497 -24.10 20.13 -0.15
CA ASN A 497 -24.03 21.43 -0.83
C ASN A 497 -24.84 22.51 -0.10
N THR A 498 -25.89 22.15 0.63
CA THR A 498 -26.67 23.08 1.47
C THR A 498 -25.84 23.66 2.60
N TYR A 499 -24.78 22.99 3.04
CA TYR A 499 -23.86 23.43 4.11
C TYR A 499 -22.61 24.16 3.60
N LYS A 500 -22.36 24.22 2.29
CA LYS A 500 -21.17 24.87 1.73
C LYS A 500 -20.98 26.32 2.18
N THR A 501 -22.08 27.08 2.26
CA THR A 501 -22.07 28.49 2.68
C THR A 501 -21.76 28.66 4.18
N VAL A 502 -22.05 27.65 5.00
CA VAL A 502 -21.88 27.69 6.46
C VAL A 502 -20.52 27.14 6.90
N ARG A 503 -19.77 26.47 6.00
CA ARG A 503 -18.44 25.89 6.25
C ARG A 503 -18.37 25.04 7.53
N THR A 504 -19.34 24.15 7.72
CA THR A 504 -19.46 23.35 8.94
C THR A 504 -18.70 22.02 8.82
N GLN A 505 -18.24 21.48 9.95
CA GLN A 505 -17.69 20.11 10.06
C GLN A 505 -18.71 19.04 9.61
N SER A 506 -19.99 19.37 9.59
CA SER A 506 -21.05 18.47 9.13
C SER A 506 -20.95 18.16 7.63
N CYS A 507 -20.44 19.10 6.83
CA CYS A 507 -20.21 18.86 5.40
C CYS A 507 -19.13 17.79 5.19
N ILE A 508 -17.98 17.93 5.88
CA ILE A 508 -16.87 16.96 5.81
C ILE A 508 -17.34 15.59 6.30
N HIS A 509 -18.04 15.54 7.43
CA HIS A 509 -18.56 14.29 7.99
C HIS A 509 -19.51 13.58 7.01
N LEU A 510 -20.47 14.27 6.42
CA LEU A 510 -21.40 13.66 5.49
C LEU A 510 -20.73 13.19 4.19
N LEU A 511 -19.80 13.98 3.66
CA LEU A 511 -19.02 13.59 2.47
C LEU A 511 -18.07 12.43 2.75
N SER A 512 -17.51 12.34 3.95
CA SER A 512 -16.70 11.20 4.37
C SER A 512 -17.53 9.91 4.41
N GLU A 513 -18.75 9.97 4.97
CA GLU A 513 -19.67 8.84 4.99
C GLU A 513 -20.13 8.46 3.57
N ALA A 514 -20.36 9.44 2.70
CA ALA A 514 -20.70 9.20 1.30
C ALA A 514 -19.56 8.52 0.53
N HIS A 515 -18.33 8.96 0.75
CA HIS A 515 -17.13 8.32 0.18
C HIS A 515 -16.99 6.87 0.64
N LEU A 516 -17.15 6.60 1.94
CA LEU A 516 -17.07 5.27 2.51
C LEU A 516 -18.16 4.34 1.98
N LEU A 517 -19.38 4.86 1.77
CA LEU A 517 -20.48 4.12 1.15
C LEU A 517 -20.12 3.64 -0.26
N VAL A 518 -19.60 4.53 -1.12
CA VAL A 518 -19.21 4.19 -2.50
C VAL A 518 -18.03 3.22 -2.51
N ARG A 519 -17.06 3.41 -1.61
CA ARG A 519 -15.91 2.53 -1.46
C ARG A 519 -16.33 1.12 -1.04
N ALA A 520 -17.23 0.98 -0.09
CA ALA A 520 -17.78 -0.32 0.33
C ALA A 520 -18.53 -1.02 -0.81
N ALA A 521 -19.34 -0.27 -1.58
CA ALA A 521 -20.03 -0.79 -2.74
C ALA A 521 -19.05 -1.28 -3.83
N LEU A 522 -17.91 -0.61 -4.02
CA LEU A 522 -16.86 -1.05 -4.94
C LEU A 522 -16.14 -2.32 -4.47
N MET A 523 -15.99 -2.54 -3.16
CA MET A 523 -15.40 -3.77 -2.62
C MET A 523 -16.30 -4.98 -2.83
N ASP A 524 -17.62 -4.79 -2.86
CA ASP A 524 -18.63 -5.84 -3.11
C ASP A 524 -18.99 -5.99 -4.62
N ALA A 525 -18.23 -5.36 -5.49
CA ALA A 525 -18.54 -5.22 -6.93
C ALA A 525 -18.42 -6.51 -7.76
N SER A 526 -18.23 -7.70 -7.14
CA SER A 526 -18.12 -8.97 -7.86
C SER A 526 -19.41 -9.40 -8.57
N GLN A 527 -20.54 -8.87 -8.14
CA GLN A 527 -21.87 -9.20 -8.68
C GLN A 527 -22.49 -8.07 -9.54
N LEU A 528 -21.78 -6.94 -9.71
CA LEU A 528 -22.30 -5.79 -10.44
C LEU A 528 -22.05 -5.90 -11.93
N GLU A 529 -23.02 -5.42 -12.71
CA GLU A 529 -22.89 -5.24 -14.15
C GLU A 529 -21.76 -4.25 -14.49
N PRO A 530 -21.04 -4.43 -15.61
CA PRO A 530 -19.92 -3.55 -16.00
C PRO A 530 -20.28 -2.06 -16.03
N GLY A 531 -21.51 -1.71 -16.39
CA GLY A 531 -22.03 -0.35 -16.40
C GLY A 531 -22.13 0.25 -15.00
N GLU A 532 -22.69 -0.47 -14.06
CA GLU A 532 -22.84 -0.05 -12.65
C GLU A 532 -21.48 0.11 -11.98
N LYS A 533 -20.53 -0.77 -12.31
CA LYS A 533 -19.15 -0.66 -11.81
C LYS A 533 -18.46 0.61 -12.31
N ALA A 534 -18.70 1.00 -13.57
CA ALA A 534 -18.14 2.23 -14.13
C ALA A 534 -18.72 3.47 -13.43
N GLU A 535 -20.04 3.49 -13.18
CA GLU A 535 -20.70 4.58 -12.45
C GLU A 535 -20.18 4.70 -11.00
N LEU A 536 -19.96 3.58 -10.33
CA LEU A 536 -19.38 3.57 -8.98
C LEU A 536 -17.94 4.08 -8.96
N LEU A 537 -17.12 3.73 -9.96
CA LEU A 537 -15.74 4.25 -10.08
C LEU A 537 -15.74 5.76 -10.33
N GLU A 538 -16.66 6.27 -11.13
CA GLU A 538 -16.82 7.70 -11.35
C GLU A 538 -17.26 8.40 -10.06
N ALA A 539 -18.28 7.87 -9.37
CA ALA A 539 -18.71 8.38 -8.07
C ALA A 539 -17.59 8.35 -7.03
N PHE A 540 -16.74 7.33 -7.03
CA PHE A 540 -15.57 7.26 -6.16
C PHE A 540 -14.58 8.39 -6.44
N ARG A 541 -14.22 8.62 -7.70
CA ARG A 541 -13.32 9.70 -8.09
C ARG A 541 -13.89 11.07 -7.73
N GLU A 542 -15.19 11.26 -7.99
CA GLU A 542 -15.88 12.48 -7.64
C GLU A 542 -15.95 12.71 -6.12
N SER A 543 -16.19 11.66 -5.34
CA SER A 543 -16.16 11.72 -3.88
C SER A 543 -14.79 12.11 -3.32
N CYS A 544 -13.72 11.58 -3.91
CA CYS A 544 -12.35 11.98 -3.60
C CYS A 544 -12.11 13.46 -3.94
N ALA A 545 -12.59 13.94 -5.09
CA ALA A 545 -12.50 15.36 -5.46
C ALA A 545 -13.21 16.28 -4.46
N HIS A 546 -14.43 15.92 -4.04
CA HIS A 546 -15.19 16.68 -3.04
C HIS A 546 -14.51 16.69 -1.66
N LEU A 547 -13.95 15.56 -1.22
CA LEU A 547 -13.18 15.51 0.03
C LEU A 547 -11.89 16.32 -0.09
N GLY A 548 -11.19 16.24 -1.22
CA GLY A 548 -10.05 17.11 -1.51
C GLY A 548 -10.40 18.60 -1.38
N ASP A 549 -11.52 19.02 -1.98
CA ASP A 549 -12.03 20.39 -1.88
C ASP A 549 -12.35 20.78 -0.43
N CYS A 550 -12.91 19.87 0.37
CA CYS A 550 -13.22 20.12 1.77
C CYS A 550 -11.95 20.26 2.64
N TYR A 551 -11.01 19.32 2.53
CA TYR A 551 -9.76 19.36 3.29
C TYR A 551 -8.85 20.50 2.84
N SER A 552 -8.91 20.92 1.59
CA SER A 552 -8.17 22.08 1.11
C SER A 552 -8.67 23.38 1.73
N ARG A 553 -9.98 23.50 2.00
CA ARG A 553 -10.62 24.78 2.35
C ARG A 553 -11.17 24.85 3.77
N LEU A 554 -11.77 23.78 4.27
CA LEU A 554 -12.59 23.79 5.49
C LEU A 554 -11.87 23.28 6.73
N ASP A 555 -11.01 22.29 6.59
CA ASP A 555 -10.31 21.65 7.70
C ASP A 555 -8.90 22.21 7.83
N THR A 556 -8.62 22.87 8.96
CA THR A 556 -7.29 23.42 9.26
C THR A 556 -6.35 22.41 9.92
N GLN A 557 -6.89 21.37 10.56
CA GLN A 557 -6.08 20.36 11.27
C GLN A 557 -5.58 19.26 10.32
N ASN A 558 -6.47 18.78 9.43
CA ASN A 558 -6.21 17.66 8.52
C ASN A 558 -5.99 18.14 7.07
N SER A 559 -5.53 19.36 6.87
CA SER A 559 -5.32 19.98 5.56
C SER A 559 -4.39 19.14 4.63
N HIS A 560 -3.47 18.36 5.21
CA HIS A 560 -2.59 17.46 4.47
C HIS A 560 -3.33 16.35 3.71
N LEU A 561 -4.56 16.02 4.13
CA LEU A 561 -5.40 15.01 3.46
C LEU A 561 -5.93 15.48 2.09
N ALA A 562 -5.88 16.75 1.79
CA ALA A 562 -6.21 17.25 0.44
C ALA A 562 -5.37 16.56 -0.64
N LEU A 563 -4.08 16.32 -0.36
CA LEU A 563 -3.16 15.69 -1.32
C LEU A 563 -3.56 14.25 -1.71
N PRO A 564 -3.73 13.28 -0.79
CA PRO A 564 -4.11 11.93 -1.15
C PRO A 564 -5.50 11.86 -1.83
N TYR A 565 -6.44 12.69 -1.41
CA TYR A 565 -7.77 12.69 -2.02
C TYR A 565 -7.75 13.24 -3.45
N TYR A 566 -7.05 14.33 -3.74
CA TYR A 566 -6.91 14.81 -5.12
C TYR A 566 -6.13 13.81 -5.99
N LYS A 567 -5.13 13.11 -5.47
CA LYS A 567 -4.45 12.03 -6.20
C LYS A 567 -5.38 10.86 -6.52
N MET A 568 -6.20 10.43 -5.55
CA MET A 568 -7.18 9.35 -5.77
C MET A 568 -8.31 9.76 -6.74
N SER A 569 -8.66 11.04 -6.80
CA SER A 569 -9.67 11.53 -7.76
C SER A 569 -9.19 11.42 -9.21
N GLY A 570 -7.87 11.36 -9.44
CA GLY A 570 -7.28 11.36 -10.77
C GLY A 570 -7.36 12.71 -11.48
N LEU A 571 -7.72 13.78 -10.77
CA LEU A 571 -7.76 15.13 -11.34
C LEU A 571 -6.33 15.65 -11.55
N SER A 572 -6.12 16.28 -12.69
CA SER A 572 -4.89 17.01 -13.00
C SER A 572 -4.76 18.27 -12.15
N LEU A 573 -3.56 18.79 -12.03
CA LEU A 573 -3.32 20.04 -11.29
C LEU A 573 -4.15 21.21 -11.87
N ALA A 574 -4.24 21.30 -13.20
CA ALA A 574 -5.04 22.33 -13.88
C ALA A 574 -6.53 22.21 -13.55
N GLU A 575 -7.08 20.99 -13.55
CA GLU A 575 -8.48 20.76 -13.20
C GLU A 575 -8.78 21.13 -11.75
N VAL A 576 -7.90 20.77 -10.79
CA VAL A 576 -8.05 21.17 -9.39
C VAL A 576 -8.03 22.70 -9.28
N LEU A 577 -7.12 23.38 -9.96
CA LEU A 577 -7.05 24.85 -9.94
C LEU A 577 -8.26 25.53 -10.57
N THR A 578 -8.90 24.93 -11.58
CA THR A 578 -10.16 25.47 -12.16
C THR A 578 -11.35 25.33 -11.23
N ARG A 579 -11.35 24.35 -10.31
CA ARG A 579 -12.41 24.17 -9.29
C ARG A 579 -12.35 25.20 -8.17
N VAL A 580 -11.23 25.91 -8.06
CA VAL A 580 -11.04 26.97 -7.07
C VAL A 580 -11.80 28.21 -7.51
N ASP A 581 -12.69 28.73 -6.65
CA ASP A 581 -13.39 29.98 -6.90
C ASP A 581 -12.50 31.18 -6.56
N TRP A 582 -11.86 31.75 -7.60
CA TRP A 582 -10.95 32.87 -7.50
C TRP A 582 -11.64 34.22 -7.39
N ALA A 583 -12.99 34.26 -7.36
CA ALA A 583 -13.77 35.49 -7.45
C ALA A 583 -13.84 36.31 -6.15
N THR A 584 -13.43 35.74 -5.03
CA THR A 584 -13.45 36.45 -3.75
C THR A 584 -12.08 37.11 -3.50
N GLU A 585 -11.95 38.36 -3.99
CA GLU A 585 -10.76 39.22 -3.77
C GLU A 585 -10.65 39.81 -2.32
N ASP A 586 -11.30 39.20 -1.33
CA ASP A 586 -11.12 39.62 0.06
C ASP A 586 -9.73 39.22 0.56
N GLU A 587 -8.82 40.19 0.67
CA GLU A 587 -7.46 40.03 1.20
C GLU A 587 -7.41 39.49 2.65
N SER A 588 -8.54 39.31 3.30
CA SER A 588 -8.66 38.78 4.67
C SER A 588 -8.88 37.24 4.75
N GLN A 589 -9.04 36.53 3.63
CA GLN A 589 -9.24 35.10 3.71
C GLN A 589 -7.92 34.40 4.03
N LYS A 590 -7.90 33.75 5.19
CA LYS A 590 -6.87 32.77 5.58
C LYS A 590 -6.70 31.80 4.43
N HIS A 591 -5.56 31.89 3.75
CA HIS A 591 -5.24 31.05 2.61
C HIS A 591 -5.44 29.58 2.96
N GLU A 592 -6.09 28.88 2.06
CA GLU A 592 -6.45 27.48 2.14
C GLU A 592 -5.18 26.62 2.23
N ARG A 593 -4.73 26.33 3.45
CA ARG A 593 -3.46 25.62 3.72
C ARG A 593 -3.37 24.28 3.00
N GLY A 594 -4.49 23.57 2.89
CA GLY A 594 -4.51 22.28 2.21
C GLY A 594 -4.31 22.39 0.71
N LEU A 595 -4.84 23.45 0.08
CA LEU A 595 -4.62 23.73 -1.33
C LEU A 595 -3.16 24.10 -1.61
N ILE A 596 -2.58 24.98 -0.79
CA ILE A 596 -1.17 25.36 -0.88
C ILE A 596 -0.28 24.12 -0.73
N PHE A 597 -0.58 23.28 0.26
CA PHE A 597 0.15 22.03 0.49
C PHE A 597 0.06 21.10 -0.73
N PHE A 598 -1.14 20.90 -1.29
CA PHE A 598 -1.35 20.09 -2.49
C PHE A 598 -0.58 20.65 -3.69
N ILE A 599 -0.69 21.95 -3.99
CA ILE A 599 -0.01 22.56 -5.13
C ILE A 599 1.50 22.50 -4.97
N SER A 600 2.02 22.82 -3.76
CA SER A 600 3.45 22.73 -3.48
C SER A 600 4.00 21.33 -3.73
N HIS A 601 3.26 20.31 -3.30
CA HIS A 601 3.67 18.92 -3.49
C HIS A 601 3.54 18.47 -4.94
N SER A 602 2.45 18.82 -5.61
CA SER A 602 2.22 18.48 -7.03
C SER A 602 3.23 19.15 -7.95
N LEU A 603 3.58 20.41 -7.69
CA LEU A 603 4.63 21.12 -8.45
C LEU A 603 6.05 20.63 -8.07
N GLY A 604 6.20 19.97 -6.92
CA GLY A 604 7.44 19.30 -6.50
C GLY A 604 7.67 17.99 -7.23
N GLU A 605 6.60 17.27 -7.54
CA GLU A 605 6.65 16.09 -8.40
C GLU A 605 6.87 16.53 -9.86
N ASN A 606 7.73 15.81 -10.61
CA ASN A 606 8.00 16.13 -12.00
C ASN A 606 6.81 15.70 -12.88
N LEU A 607 5.76 16.52 -12.89
CA LEU A 607 4.60 16.30 -13.75
C LEU A 607 4.89 16.93 -15.13
N ASP A 608 4.60 16.18 -16.20
CA ASP A 608 4.69 16.66 -17.59
C ASP A 608 3.55 17.64 -17.97
N GLU A 609 2.72 18.02 -17.00
CA GLU A 609 1.58 18.91 -17.18
C GLU A 609 2.01 20.38 -17.15
N GLU A 610 1.79 21.13 -18.22
CA GLU A 610 2.02 22.57 -18.26
C GLU A 610 0.73 23.33 -17.92
N LEU A 611 0.80 24.23 -16.95
CA LEU A 611 -0.31 25.10 -16.59
C LEU A 611 -0.50 26.21 -17.64
N SER A 612 -1.73 26.68 -17.85
CA SER A 612 -1.95 27.89 -18.64
C SER A 612 -1.35 29.12 -17.96
N GLU A 613 -0.98 30.16 -18.75
CA GLU A 613 -0.40 31.40 -18.22
C GLU A 613 -1.26 32.02 -17.11
N GLU A 614 -2.58 31.98 -17.26
CA GLU A 614 -3.51 32.53 -16.27
C GLU A 614 -3.47 31.77 -14.94
N LEU A 615 -3.50 30.44 -14.99
CA LEU A 615 -3.45 29.58 -13.80
C LEU A 615 -2.09 29.69 -13.12
N ALA A 616 -1.01 29.69 -13.89
CA ALA A 616 0.33 29.86 -13.37
C ALA A 616 0.52 31.23 -12.68
N ALA A 617 -0.03 32.30 -13.26
CA ALA A 617 -0.01 33.63 -12.64
C ALA A 617 -0.83 33.67 -11.33
N LYS A 618 -1.95 32.95 -11.27
CA LYS A 618 -2.76 32.83 -10.04
C LYS A 618 -1.99 32.08 -8.94
N VAL A 619 -1.32 30.98 -9.27
CA VAL A 619 -0.48 30.22 -8.35
C VAL A 619 0.65 31.11 -7.79
N VAL A 620 1.35 31.84 -8.65
CA VAL A 620 2.43 32.75 -8.21
C VAL A 620 1.91 33.79 -7.23
N ARG A 621 0.75 34.41 -7.50
CA ARG A 621 0.12 35.39 -6.58
C ARG A 621 -0.23 34.76 -5.25
N MET A 622 -0.84 33.59 -5.26
CA MET A 622 -1.23 32.86 -4.04
C MET A 622 -0.02 32.56 -3.15
N PHE A 623 1.06 31.99 -3.73
CA PHE A 623 2.28 31.70 -2.96
C PHE A 623 3.02 32.95 -2.50
N HIS A 624 3.00 34.03 -3.29
CA HIS A 624 3.60 35.29 -2.85
C HIS A 624 2.95 35.83 -1.57
N VAL A 625 1.64 35.63 -1.40
CA VAL A 625 0.89 36.09 -0.23
C VAL A 625 0.98 35.10 0.92
N ALA A 626 0.78 33.81 0.66
CA ALA A 626 0.65 32.78 1.68
C ALA A 626 1.99 32.23 2.18
N GLU A 627 2.87 31.82 1.26
CA GLU A 627 4.17 31.20 1.56
C GLU A 627 5.28 31.71 0.65
N PRO A 628 5.69 32.97 0.80
CA PRO A 628 6.66 33.61 -0.08
C PRO A 628 8.00 32.87 -0.12
N LYS A 629 8.39 32.14 0.93
CA LYS A 629 9.64 31.35 0.97
C LYS A 629 9.65 30.17 0.00
N GLN A 630 8.48 29.63 -0.35
CA GLN A 630 8.37 28.53 -1.31
C GLN A 630 8.32 29.00 -2.78
N LEU A 631 8.06 30.27 -3.01
CA LEU A 631 7.92 30.82 -4.37
C LEU A 631 9.11 30.51 -5.30
N PRO A 632 10.38 30.58 -4.89
CA PRO A 632 11.52 30.21 -5.74
C PRO A 632 11.49 28.76 -6.18
N TYR A 633 11.11 27.84 -5.28
CA TYR A 633 11.00 26.41 -5.59
C TYR A 633 9.90 26.11 -6.60
N ILE A 634 8.78 26.81 -6.48
CA ILE A 634 7.61 26.65 -7.35
C ILE A 634 7.92 27.14 -8.77
N LEU A 635 8.63 28.27 -8.91
CA LEU A 635 9.04 28.80 -10.19
C LEU A 635 10.04 27.90 -10.95
N CYS A 636 10.69 26.96 -10.25
CA CYS A 636 11.56 25.95 -10.87
C CYS A 636 10.79 24.75 -11.42
N SER A 637 9.50 24.62 -11.11
CA SER A 637 8.68 23.49 -11.60
C SER A 637 8.51 23.54 -13.13
N PRO A 638 8.60 22.39 -13.82
CA PRO A 638 8.32 22.30 -15.25
C PRO A 638 6.92 22.79 -15.62
N SER A 639 5.94 22.58 -14.75
CA SER A 639 4.55 23.00 -14.94
C SER A 639 4.37 24.52 -14.96
N MET A 640 5.34 25.28 -14.43
CA MET A 640 5.32 26.75 -14.36
C MET A 640 6.06 27.45 -15.49
N ARG A 641 6.38 26.77 -16.59
CA ARG A 641 7.14 27.36 -17.72
C ARG A 641 6.43 28.51 -18.40
N THR A 642 5.12 28.50 -18.41
CA THR A 642 4.24 29.50 -19.04
C THR A 642 4.16 30.80 -18.25
N VAL A 643 4.71 30.86 -17.04
CA VAL A 643 4.73 32.08 -16.23
C VAL A 643 5.47 33.18 -16.94
N ASN A 644 4.88 34.37 -16.98
CA ASN A 644 5.54 35.56 -17.50
C ASN A 644 6.79 35.89 -16.66
N PRO A 645 8.01 35.79 -17.23
CA PRO A 645 9.26 35.92 -16.48
C PRO A 645 9.42 37.30 -15.82
N SER A 646 8.93 38.36 -16.48
CA SER A 646 9.01 39.73 -15.93
C SER A 646 8.15 39.90 -14.68
N SER A 647 6.96 39.30 -14.67
CA SER A 647 6.08 39.30 -13.51
C SER A 647 6.69 38.51 -12.34
N ALA A 648 7.24 37.32 -12.62
CA ALA A 648 7.93 36.50 -11.63
C ALA A 648 9.13 37.23 -11.00
N LEU A 649 9.94 37.91 -11.82
CA LEU A 649 11.06 38.72 -11.34
C LEU A 649 10.61 39.83 -10.40
N ASN A 650 9.48 40.48 -10.67
CA ASN A 650 8.96 41.54 -9.79
C ASN A 650 8.58 41.01 -8.39
N TYR A 651 7.99 39.80 -8.33
CA TYR A 651 7.68 39.15 -7.05
C TYR A 651 8.96 38.74 -6.30
N LEU A 652 9.97 38.17 -6.99
CA LEU A 652 11.24 37.82 -6.37
C LEU A 652 12.04 39.04 -5.88
N ARG A 653 11.99 40.19 -6.58
CA ARG A 653 12.60 41.45 -6.13
C ARG A 653 11.93 41.97 -4.86
N LYS A 654 10.60 41.83 -4.76
CA LYS A 654 9.88 42.18 -3.51
C LYS A 654 10.31 41.31 -2.34
N LEU A 655 10.57 40.03 -2.59
CA LEU A 655 11.10 39.09 -1.60
C LEU A 655 12.48 39.50 -1.09
N ASP A 656 13.39 39.87 -1.98
CA ASP A 656 14.72 40.35 -1.61
C ASP A 656 14.64 41.66 -0.77
N ALA A 657 13.77 42.56 -1.13
CA ALA A 657 13.53 43.80 -0.38
C ALA A 657 13.01 43.52 1.05
N CYS A 658 12.32 42.40 1.28
CA CYS A 658 11.89 41.95 2.60
C CYS A 658 12.97 41.22 3.41
N GLY A 659 14.21 41.14 2.90
CA GLY A 659 15.35 40.53 3.61
C GLY A 659 15.49 39.01 3.42
N PHE A 660 14.74 38.40 2.52
CA PHE A 660 14.86 36.96 2.19
C PHE A 660 15.87 36.72 1.07
N SER A 661 17.10 37.20 1.22
CA SER A 661 18.18 36.96 0.25
C SER A 661 18.73 35.53 0.39
N LEU A 662 18.05 34.58 -0.23
CA LEU A 662 18.50 33.21 -0.34
C LEU A 662 19.24 33.00 -1.66
N VAL A 663 20.28 32.19 -1.69
CA VAL A 663 21.02 31.83 -2.92
C VAL A 663 20.09 31.29 -4.00
N LEU A 664 19.05 30.57 -3.61
CA LEU A 664 18.04 30.05 -4.53
C LEU A 664 17.27 31.19 -5.24
N VAL A 665 16.90 32.25 -4.53
CA VAL A 665 16.25 33.44 -5.13
C VAL A 665 17.15 34.05 -6.20
N THR A 666 18.44 34.17 -5.93
CA THR A 666 19.44 34.68 -6.89
C THR A 666 19.54 33.78 -8.12
N LEU A 667 19.61 32.46 -7.94
CA LEU A 667 19.69 31.51 -9.07
C LEU A 667 18.42 31.53 -9.93
N VAL A 668 17.23 31.61 -9.30
CA VAL A 668 15.96 31.71 -10.02
C VAL A 668 15.85 33.04 -10.77
N LYS A 669 16.29 34.16 -10.16
CA LYS A 669 16.36 35.45 -10.85
C LYS A 669 17.31 35.41 -12.04
N ALA A 670 18.50 34.78 -11.88
CA ALA A 670 19.46 34.61 -12.97
C ALA A 670 18.87 33.76 -14.12
N ALA A 671 18.15 32.70 -13.80
CA ALA A 671 17.47 31.86 -14.80
C ALA A 671 16.34 32.60 -15.52
N LEU A 672 15.55 33.41 -14.81
CA LEU A 672 14.48 34.23 -15.42
C LEU A 672 15.06 35.38 -16.26
N ALA A 673 16.15 36.00 -15.83
CA ALA A 673 16.86 37.03 -16.59
C ALA A 673 17.37 36.46 -17.93
N LEU A 674 17.88 35.24 -17.93
CA LEU A 674 18.30 34.54 -19.13
C LEU A 674 17.12 34.33 -20.10
N LYS A 675 15.95 33.92 -19.62
CA LYS A 675 14.73 33.76 -20.43
C LYS A 675 14.23 35.06 -21.02
N ILE A 676 14.48 36.22 -20.40
CA ILE A 676 14.14 37.54 -20.94
C ILE A 676 15.19 38.01 -21.92
N GLY A 677 16.40 37.45 -21.92
CA GLY A 677 17.54 37.88 -22.71
C GLY A 677 18.40 38.96 -22.02
N ASP A 678 18.14 39.25 -20.72
CA ASP A 678 18.93 40.23 -19.95
C ASP A 678 20.20 39.56 -19.39
N LEU A 679 21.24 39.48 -20.22
CA LEU A 679 22.51 38.85 -19.87
C LEU A 679 23.31 39.66 -18.83
N ASP A 680 23.09 40.94 -18.73
CA ASP A 680 23.82 41.77 -17.75
C ASP A 680 23.25 41.54 -16.33
N MET A 681 21.95 41.50 -16.22
CA MET A 681 21.30 41.07 -14.97
C MET A 681 21.69 39.65 -14.58
N HIS A 682 21.69 38.70 -15.53
CA HIS A 682 22.15 37.35 -15.30
C HIS A 682 23.57 37.31 -14.71
N ARG A 683 24.51 37.97 -15.35
CA ARG A 683 25.90 38.05 -14.86
C ARG A 683 26.04 38.69 -13.50
N SER A 684 25.26 39.75 -13.24
CA SER A 684 25.27 40.43 -11.95
C SER A 684 24.79 39.52 -10.83
N GLU A 685 23.68 38.80 -11.05
CA GLU A 685 23.13 37.86 -10.06
C GLU A 685 24.11 36.69 -9.80
N MET A 686 24.68 36.09 -10.85
CA MET A 686 25.65 35.00 -10.69
C MET A 686 26.94 35.42 -9.97
N ARG A 687 27.35 36.67 -10.07
CA ARG A 687 28.53 37.18 -9.37
C ARG A 687 28.26 37.62 -7.91
N SER A 688 27.01 37.68 -7.52
CA SER A 688 26.62 38.13 -6.16
C SER A 688 27.01 37.12 -5.06
N HIS A 689 27.27 35.88 -5.42
CA HIS A 689 27.66 34.82 -4.49
C HIS A 689 28.91 34.07 -4.94
N PRO A 690 29.73 33.53 -4.03
CA PRO A 690 30.85 32.67 -4.36
C PRO A 690 30.36 31.33 -4.94
N GLU A 691 31.19 30.71 -5.79
CA GLU A 691 30.90 29.48 -6.53
C GLU A 691 30.31 28.37 -5.63
N MET A 692 30.89 28.12 -4.47
CA MET A 692 30.41 27.09 -3.52
C MET A 692 28.99 27.34 -3.04
N LYS A 693 28.58 28.60 -2.84
CA LYS A 693 27.20 28.89 -2.45
C LYS A 693 26.23 28.63 -3.61
N LEU A 694 26.63 28.96 -4.84
CA LEU A 694 25.83 28.66 -6.03
C LEU A 694 25.65 27.14 -6.22
N VAL A 695 26.72 26.35 -6.03
CA VAL A 695 26.64 24.89 -6.03
C VAL A 695 25.63 24.38 -4.99
N CYS A 696 25.68 24.89 -3.74
CA CYS A 696 24.70 24.55 -2.74
C CYS A 696 23.25 24.92 -3.16
N GLY A 697 23.05 26.02 -3.84
CA GLY A 697 21.77 26.42 -4.41
C GLY A 697 21.25 25.44 -5.47
N PHE A 698 22.11 24.93 -6.35
CA PHE A 698 21.75 23.88 -7.33
C PHE A 698 21.44 22.53 -6.68
N ILE A 699 22.14 22.18 -5.58
CA ILE A 699 21.85 20.97 -4.81
C ILE A 699 20.46 21.08 -4.13
N LEU A 700 20.10 22.25 -3.64
CA LEU A 700 18.79 22.50 -3.05
C LEU A 700 17.67 22.39 -4.08
N GLU A 701 17.91 22.85 -5.32
CA GLU A 701 16.92 22.84 -6.39
C GLU A 701 17.52 22.33 -7.72
N PRO A 702 17.55 21.00 -7.88
CA PRO A 702 18.11 20.36 -9.09
C PRO A 702 17.41 20.77 -10.39
N ARG A 703 16.11 21.11 -10.33
CA ARG A 703 15.30 21.49 -11.51
C ARG A 703 15.79 22.75 -12.24
N LEU A 704 16.67 23.52 -11.61
CA LEU A 704 17.35 24.63 -12.27
C LEU A 704 18.30 24.16 -13.38
N LEU A 705 18.92 22.98 -13.24
CA LEU A 705 19.87 22.42 -14.21
C LEU A 705 19.27 21.29 -15.01
N VAL A 706 18.46 20.44 -14.37
CA VAL A 706 18.00 19.16 -14.89
C VAL A 706 16.48 19.07 -14.79
N GLN A 707 15.82 18.75 -15.89
CA GLN A 707 14.39 18.51 -15.93
C GLN A 707 14.12 17.08 -16.41
N GLN A 708 13.16 16.40 -15.81
CA GLN A 708 12.65 15.14 -16.33
C GLN A 708 11.50 15.40 -17.29
N ARG A 709 11.60 14.86 -18.52
CA ARG A 709 10.51 14.85 -19.51
C ARG A 709 10.29 13.41 -19.98
N LYS A 710 9.09 12.88 -19.81
CA LYS A 710 8.74 11.50 -20.19
C LYS A 710 9.75 10.45 -19.68
N GLY A 711 10.24 10.62 -18.46
CA GLY A 711 11.24 9.73 -17.85
C GLY A 711 12.67 9.91 -18.35
N GLN A 712 12.95 10.89 -19.23
CA GLN A 712 14.29 11.24 -19.70
C GLN A 712 14.77 12.55 -19.09
N ILE A 713 16.06 12.60 -18.78
CA ILE A 713 16.74 13.79 -18.29
C ILE A 713 17.03 14.75 -19.45
N VAL A 714 16.58 15.99 -19.31
CA VAL A 714 16.81 17.06 -20.29
C VAL A 714 17.49 18.25 -19.59
N PRO A 715 18.62 18.77 -20.12
CA PRO A 715 19.24 19.96 -19.60
C PRO A 715 18.36 21.20 -19.81
N THR A 716 18.39 22.12 -18.84
CA THR A 716 17.69 23.41 -18.91
C THR A 716 18.46 24.43 -19.76
N GLU A 717 17.81 25.54 -20.15
CA GLU A 717 18.43 26.66 -20.82
C GLU A 717 19.60 27.24 -19.97
N LEU A 718 19.45 27.27 -18.65
CA LEU A 718 20.49 27.70 -17.74
C LEU A 718 21.71 26.76 -17.81
N ALA A 719 21.50 25.43 -17.86
CA ALA A 719 22.60 24.49 -18.01
C ALA A 719 23.34 24.65 -19.34
N VAL A 720 22.61 24.89 -20.45
CA VAL A 720 23.20 25.16 -21.76
C VAL A 720 24.04 26.45 -21.70
N HIS A 721 23.53 27.49 -21.07
CA HIS A 721 24.26 28.75 -20.94
C HIS A 721 25.52 28.61 -20.04
N LEU A 722 25.41 27.87 -18.94
CA LEU A 722 26.55 27.58 -18.03
C LEU A 722 27.64 26.75 -18.69
N LYS A 723 27.29 25.84 -19.60
CA LYS A 723 28.26 25.08 -20.39
C LYS A 723 29.20 26.02 -21.16
N GLU A 724 28.70 27.11 -21.70
CA GLU A 724 29.47 28.06 -22.48
C GLU A 724 30.22 29.09 -21.65
N THR A 725 29.59 29.54 -20.54
CA THR A 725 30.11 30.66 -19.73
C THR A 725 30.86 30.22 -18.47
N GLN A 726 30.43 29.16 -17.81
CA GLN A 726 30.98 28.70 -16.52
C GLN A 726 30.97 27.15 -16.43
N PRO A 727 31.71 26.43 -17.29
CA PRO A 727 31.72 24.97 -17.35
C PRO A 727 32.11 24.31 -16.03
N ARG A 728 33.01 24.92 -15.27
CA ARG A 728 33.46 24.42 -13.95
C ARG A 728 32.32 24.42 -12.92
N LEU A 729 31.59 25.52 -12.84
CA LEU A 729 30.44 25.63 -11.95
C LEU A 729 29.40 24.57 -12.29
N LEU A 730 29.17 24.30 -13.58
CA LEU A 730 28.24 23.27 -14.03
C LEU A 730 28.71 21.87 -13.61
N VAL A 731 29.99 21.53 -13.83
CA VAL A 731 30.58 20.25 -13.40
C VAL A 731 30.48 20.10 -11.89
N ALA A 732 30.85 21.12 -11.13
CA ALA A 732 30.76 21.10 -9.67
C ALA A 732 29.31 20.93 -9.15
N ALA A 733 28.35 21.58 -9.80
CA ALA A 733 26.95 21.48 -9.45
C ALA A 733 26.40 20.08 -9.74
N VAL A 734 26.68 19.49 -10.92
CA VAL A 734 26.24 18.12 -11.25
C VAL A 734 26.90 17.10 -10.35
N LEU A 735 28.16 17.27 -10.02
CA LEU A 735 28.87 16.44 -9.05
C LEU A 735 28.23 16.53 -7.67
N GLY A 736 27.87 17.73 -7.23
CA GLY A 736 27.12 17.96 -5.99
C GLY A 736 25.75 17.27 -5.99
N LEU A 737 25.02 17.29 -7.10
CA LEU A 737 23.76 16.58 -7.26
C LEU A 737 23.92 15.07 -7.16
N GLN A 738 24.95 14.52 -7.80
CA GLN A 738 25.25 13.09 -7.75
C GLN A 738 25.64 12.63 -6.33
N LYS A 739 26.49 13.40 -5.64
CA LYS A 739 26.88 13.08 -4.26
C LYS A 739 25.75 13.16 -3.25
N ASN A 740 24.71 13.94 -3.52
CA ASN A 740 23.50 14.04 -2.71
C ASN A 740 22.38 13.10 -3.18
N ASN A 741 22.67 12.11 -4.03
CA ASN A 741 21.70 11.13 -4.56
C ASN A 741 20.49 11.78 -5.25
N LYS A 742 20.65 12.97 -5.82
CA LYS A 742 19.61 13.65 -6.60
C LYS A 742 19.60 13.19 -8.07
N ILE A 743 20.75 12.72 -8.55
CA ILE A 743 20.95 12.22 -9.91
C ILE A 743 21.86 10.99 -9.79
N GLY A 744 21.55 9.93 -10.54
CA GLY A 744 22.41 8.73 -10.66
C GLY A 744 23.66 9.02 -11.50
N ILE A 745 24.66 8.13 -11.40
CA ILE A 745 25.90 8.26 -12.17
C ILE A 745 25.63 8.16 -13.68
N GLU A 746 24.82 7.19 -14.09
CA GLU A 746 24.43 6.99 -15.49
C GLU A 746 23.62 8.18 -16.04
N GLU A 747 22.75 8.74 -15.18
CA GLU A 747 21.95 9.91 -15.51
C GLU A 747 22.81 11.17 -15.70
N ALA A 748 23.84 11.33 -14.88
CA ALA A 748 24.80 12.41 -15.03
C ALA A 748 25.64 12.27 -16.32
N ASP A 749 26.09 11.06 -16.64
CA ASP A 749 26.76 10.76 -17.91
C ASP A 749 25.88 11.08 -19.11
N TYR A 750 24.60 10.67 -19.06
CA TYR A 750 23.61 10.95 -20.08
C TYR A 750 23.35 12.45 -20.22
N PHE A 751 23.19 13.16 -19.09
CA PHE A 751 23.01 14.62 -19.07
C PHE A 751 24.12 15.35 -19.85
N PHE A 752 25.40 15.04 -19.58
CA PHE A 752 26.50 15.67 -20.28
C PHE A 752 26.57 15.29 -21.77
N LYS A 753 26.22 14.04 -22.13
CA LYS A 753 26.11 13.62 -23.53
C LYS A 753 25.04 14.39 -24.29
N VAL A 754 23.85 14.55 -23.68
CA VAL A 754 22.74 15.33 -24.29
C VAL A 754 23.11 16.82 -24.40
N LEU A 755 23.71 17.38 -23.34
CA LEU A 755 24.09 18.77 -23.26
C LEU A 755 25.13 19.17 -24.34
N CYS A 756 26.08 18.28 -24.65
CA CYS A 756 27.17 18.55 -25.61
C CYS A 756 26.82 18.21 -27.05
N GLY A 757 25.70 17.52 -27.30
CA GLY A 757 25.32 17.08 -28.66
C GLY A 757 25.92 15.71 -29.00
N LYS A 758 25.33 15.04 -29.96
CA LYS A 758 25.76 13.71 -30.42
C LYS A 758 26.87 13.83 -31.47
N ASP A 759 28.12 13.91 -31.06
CA ASP A 759 29.20 13.39 -31.88
C ASP A 759 29.36 11.92 -31.53
N GLU A 760 28.99 11.04 -32.46
CA GLU A 760 29.00 9.59 -32.23
C GLU A 760 30.40 9.00 -31.94
N ASP A 761 31.47 9.71 -32.31
CA ASP A 761 32.84 9.21 -32.31
C ASP A 761 33.72 9.77 -31.16
N SER A 762 33.30 10.76 -30.40
CA SER A 762 34.10 11.33 -29.32
C SER A 762 33.34 11.65 -28.04
N VAL A 763 33.95 11.30 -26.93
CA VAL A 763 33.42 11.67 -25.60
C VAL A 763 33.62 13.17 -25.38
N PRO A 764 32.59 13.96 -25.06
CA PRO A 764 32.71 15.39 -24.81
C PRO A 764 33.70 15.73 -23.71
N GLN A 765 34.49 16.78 -23.88
CA GLN A 765 35.47 17.19 -22.86
C GLN A 765 34.84 17.46 -21.50
N LEU A 766 33.68 18.07 -21.47
CA LEU A 766 32.96 18.37 -20.24
C LEU A 766 32.56 17.12 -19.45
N LEU A 767 32.28 16.01 -20.14
CA LEU A 767 32.03 14.72 -19.51
C LEU A 767 33.30 14.12 -18.89
N VAL A 768 34.42 14.30 -19.56
CA VAL A 768 35.72 13.89 -19.02
C VAL A 768 36.10 14.72 -17.80
N ASP A 769 35.87 16.03 -17.85
CA ASP A 769 36.06 16.94 -16.71
C ASP A 769 35.18 16.55 -15.52
N PHE A 770 33.94 16.07 -15.77
CA PHE A 770 33.07 15.54 -14.73
C PHE A 770 33.63 14.24 -14.13
N TRP A 771 34.09 13.31 -14.95
CA TRP A 771 34.71 12.07 -14.45
C TRP A 771 35.97 12.34 -13.64
N GLU A 772 36.83 13.28 -14.09
CA GLU A 772 38.02 13.71 -13.33
C GLU A 772 37.62 14.34 -11.98
N ALA A 773 36.62 15.21 -11.97
CA ALA A 773 36.09 15.80 -10.74
C ALA A 773 35.50 14.75 -9.80
N GLN A 774 34.80 13.75 -10.35
CA GLN A 774 34.26 12.65 -9.60
C GLN A 774 35.36 11.78 -8.96
N LEU A 775 36.43 11.49 -9.72
CA LEU A 775 37.60 10.76 -9.22
C LEU A 775 38.25 11.47 -8.01
N VAL A 776 38.46 12.78 -8.12
CA VAL A 776 39.04 13.58 -7.03
C VAL A 776 38.14 13.68 -5.81
N ALA A 777 36.81 13.70 -6.00
CA ALA A 777 35.83 13.81 -4.93
C ALA A 777 35.42 12.48 -4.28
N CYS A 778 35.85 11.34 -4.84
CA CYS A 778 35.51 10.03 -4.28
C CYS A 778 36.41 9.66 -3.08
N LEU A 779 35.75 9.14 -2.03
CA LEU A 779 36.41 8.32 -1.03
C LEU A 779 36.73 6.92 -1.66
N PRO A 780 37.74 6.20 -1.20
CA PRO A 780 38.29 5.03 -1.91
C PRO A 780 37.45 3.77 -1.79
N ASP A 781 36.25 3.74 -2.37
CA ASP A 781 35.41 2.56 -2.38
C ASP A 781 34.89 2.16 -3.78
N VAL A 782 34.28 1.00 -3.86
CA VAL A 782 33.91 0.12 -4.99
C VAL A 782 33.51 0.75 -6.34
N VAL A 783 32.97 1.96 -6.36
CA VAL A 783 32.55 2.69 -7.57
C VAL A 783 33.75 3.19 -8.41
N LEU A 784 34.92 3.19 -7.82
CA LEU A 784 36.11 3.77 -8.43
C LEU A 784 36.59 2.96 -9.65
N GLN A 785 36.43 1.66 -9.71
CA GLN A 785 36.94 0.81 -10.80
C GLN A 785 36.31 1.18 -12.15
N GLU A 786 34.98 1.26 -12.22
CA GLU A 786 34.28 1.61 -13.48
C GLU A 786 34.66 3.01 -13.97
N LEU A 787 34.77 3.96 -13.04
CA LEU A 787 35.20 5.32 -13.35
C LEU A 787 36.67 5.35 -13.87
N CYS A 788 37.56 4.59 -13.25
CA CYS A 788 38.95 4.45 -13.70
C CYS A 788 39.01 3.87 -15.12
N TYR A 789 38.21 2.85 -15.45
CA TYR A 789 38.14 2.28 -16.79
C TYR A 789 37.63 3.30 -17.83
N LYS A 790 36.58 4.08 -17.52
CA LYS A 790 36.09 5.15 -18.39
C LYS A 790 37.20 6.16 -18.69
N LEU A 791 37.92 6.61 -17.67
CA LEU A 791 39.02 7.56 -17.83
C LEU A 791 40.21 6.96 -18.59
N ILE A 792 40.63 5.74 -18.24
CA ILE A 792 41.73 5.03 -18.90
C ILE A 792 41.44 4.85 -20.39
N SER A 793 40.26 4.33 -20.72
CA SER A 793 39.87 4.14 -22.12
C SER A 793 39.86 5.46 -22.89
N GLN A 794 39.42 6.55 -22.28
CA GLN A 794 39.39 7.86 -22.89
C GLN A 794 40.79 8.46 -23.09
N TYR A 795 41.69 8.31 -22.11
CA TYR A 795 43.08 8.79 -22.27
C TYR A 795 43.83 7.99 -23.33
N ILE A 796 43.66 6.65 -23.36
CA ILE A 796 44.23 5.81 -24.41
C ILE A 796 43.75 6.23 -25.80
N TRP A 797 42.41 6.43 -25.93
CA TRP A 797 41.82 6.89 -27.19
C TRP A 797 42.38 8.25 -27.61
N ARG A 798 42.55 9.21 -26.71
CA ARG A 798 43.14 10.51 -26.98
C ARG A 798 44.59 10.41 -27.42
N LEU A 799 45.37 9.59 -26.72
CA LEU A 799 46.78 9.37 -27.03
C LEU A 799 46.96 8.65 -28.37
N SER A 800 46.08 7.73 -28.73
CA SER A 800 46.10 7.00 -30.02
C SER A 800 45.68 7.84 -31.21
N LYS A 801 44.71 8.79 -31.05
CA LYS A 801 44.15 9.61 -32.13
C LYS A 801 44.98 10.87 -32.43
N ARG A 802 45.79 11.36 -31.51
CA ARG A 802 46.63 12.51 -31.76
C ARG A 802 47.69 12.15 -32.78
N GLN A 803 47.49 12.63 -34.03
CA GLN A 803 48.50 12.56 -35.07
C GLN A 803 49.59 13.57 -34.73
N LEU A 804 50.85 13.10 -34.79
CA LEU A 804 52.08 13.82 -34.63
C LEU A 804 52.13 15.27 -35.21
N PRO A 805 52.59 16.27 -34.42
CA PRO A 805 54.04 16.44 -34.12
C PRO A 805 54.43 16.29 -32.64
N ASP A 806 53.46 16.03 -31.74
CA ASP A 806 53.68 16.09 -30.28
C ASP A 806 54.10 14.76 -29.64
N THR A 807 54.18 13.65 -30.38
CA THR A 807 54.68 12.41 -29.87
C THR A 807 56.20 12.40 -29.93
N VAL A 808 56.87 12.44 -28.79
CA VAL A 808 58.35 12.26 -28.74
C VAL A 808 58.70 10.87 -29.30
N PRO A 809 59.37 10.75 -30.40
CA PRO A 809 59.82 9.44 -30.87
C PRO A 809 60.80 8.84 -29.85
N LEU A 810 60.74 7.53 -29.67
CA LEU A 810 61.64 6.79 -28.80
C LEU A 810 63.06 6.78 -29.44
N ARG A 811 63.96 7.68 -28.99
CA ARG A 811 65.29 7.74 -29.43
C ARG A 811 66.33 7.32 -28.40
N THR A 812 66.04 7.56 -27.14
CA THR A 812 66.95 7.28 -25.99
C THR A 812 66.20 6.63 -24.82
N SER A 813 66.97 6.03 -23.90
CA SER A 813 66.46 5.52 -22.65
C SER A 813 65.85 6.61 -21.77
N GLU A 814 66.35 7.82 -21.85
CA GLU A 814 65.84 8.99 -21.13
C GLU A 814 64.41 9.37 -21.61
N ASP A 815 64.14 9.23 -22.91
CA ASP A 815 62.81 9.48 -23.46
C ASP A 815 61.78 8.55 -22.82
N LEU A 816 62.10 7.25 -22.65
CA LEU A 816 61.23 6.28 -22.01
C LEU A 816 61.08 6.54 -20.51
N ILE A 817 62.14 6.84 -19.80
CA ILE A 817 62.09 7.08 -18.35
C ILE A 817 61.31 8.35 -18.05
N ASN A 818 61.53 9.39 -18.82
CA ASN A 818 60.72 10.62 -18.70
C ASN A 818 59.23 10.37 -19.00
N ALA A 819 58.95 9.49 -19.95
CA ALA A 819 57.57 9.09 -20.26
C ALA A 819 56.97 8.17 -19.18
N CYS A 820 57.76 7.49 -18.37
CA CYS A 820 57.32 6.67 -17.22
C CYS A 820 57.10 7.48 -15.94
N SER A 821 57.38 8.76 -15.93
CA SER A 821 57.24 9.60 -14.71
C SER A 821 55.76 9.76 -14.32
N HIS A 822 55.39 9.33 -13.11
CA HIS A 822 54.05 9.49 -12.52
C HIS A 822 54.14 10.05 -11.12
N TYR A 823 53.11 10.79 -10.71
CA TYR A 823 53.16 11.60 -9.48
C TYR A 823 52.14 11.20 -8.42
N GLY A 824 51.65 9.98 -8.46
CA GLY A 824 50.59 9.51 -7.55
C GLY A 824 49.19 9.87 -8.03
N LEU A 825 48.17 9.40 -7.28
CA LEU A 825 46.79 9.35 -7.76
C LEU A 825 46.13 10.72 -7.98
N ILE A 826 46.41 11.72 -7.16
CA ILE A 826 45.68 13.00 -7.18
C ILE A 826 46.44 14.11 -7.93
N TYR A 827 47.75 14.07 -7.90
CA TYR A 827 48.57 15.17 -8.44
C TYR A 827 48.25 15.57 -9.87
N PRO A 828 48.03 14.67 -10.82
CA PRO A 828 47.67 15.05 -12.20
C PRO A 828 46.35 15.81 -12.35
N TRP A 829 45.50 15.74 -11.32
CA TRP A 829 44.19 16.41 -11.32
C TRP A 829 44.07 17.62 -10.38
N VAL A 830 45.22 18.14 -9.93
CA VAL A 830 45.27 19.33 -9.02
C VAL A 830 44.52 20.51 -9.61
N HIS A 831 44.45 20.66 -10.92
CA HIS A 831 43.71 21.73 -11.60
C HIS A 831 42.17 21.69 -11.31
N VAL A 832 41.63 20.53 -10.92
CA VAL A 832 40.24 20.40 -10.48
C VAL A 832 40.06 21.01 -9.12
N LEU A 833 41.06 21.00 -8.27
CA LEU A 833 41.02 21.51 -6.90
C LEU A 833 41.28 23.04 -6.84
N ILE A 834 42.09 23.54 -7.71
CA ILE A 834 42.51 24.96 -7.72
C ILE A 834 42.06 25.61 -9.02
N SER A 835 41.36 26.73 -8.89
CA SER A 835 40.97 27.56 -10.06
C SER A 835 42.20 28.16 -10.73
N SER A 836 42.84 27.44 -11.63
CA SER A 836 43.86 27.97 -12.52
C SER A 836 43.24 28.37 -13.87
N ASP A 837 43.86 29.26 -14.60
CA ASP A 837 43.38 29.89 -15.85
C ASP A 837 42.83 28.85 -16.86
N PRO A 838 41.62 29.07 -17.44
CA PRO A 838 41.01 28.14 -18.39
C PRO A 838 41.66 27.99 -19.75
N LEU A 839 42.74 28.70 -19.97
CA LEU A 839 43.43 28.80 -21.28
C LEU A 839 44.74 28.02 -21.38
N ALA A 840 45.16 27.27 -20.35
CA ALA A 840 46.27 26.37 -20.48
C ALA A 840 45.85 25.20 -21.39
N ASP A 841 46.41 25.18 -22.61
CA ASP A 841 46.32 24.02 -23.52
C ASP A 841 46.61 22.73 -22.73
N LYS A 842 45.65 21.82 -22.71
CA LYS A 842 45.81 20.49 -22.10
C LYS A 842 46.86 19.74 -22.92
N ASN A 843 48.12 19.81 -22.49
CA ASN A 843 49.25 19.22 -23.16
C ASN A 843 49.15 17.68 -23.10
N TYR A 844 49.68 17.05 -24.17
CA TYR A 844 49.86 15.60 -24.29
C TYR A 844 50.50 14.94 -23.07
N THR A 845 51.43 15.60 -22.41
CA THR A 845 52.10 15.15 -21.16
C THR A 845 51.09 15.01 -20.00
N GLU A 846 50.01 15.77 -19.97
CA GLU A 846 48.99 15.69 -18.91
C GLU A 846 48.15 14.40 -19.03
N ASP A 847 47.66 14.06 -20.23
CA ASP A 847 46.86 12.84 -20.45
C ASP A 847 47.69 11.58 -20.16
N LEU A 848 49.02 11.59 -20.53
CA LEU A 848 49.93 10.50 -20.25
C LEU A 848 50.19 10.35 -18.74
N SER A 849 50.46 11.43 -18.04
CA SER A 849 50.69 11.42 -16.59
C SER A 849 49.43 10.94 -15.82
N LYS A 850 48.20 11.34 -16.26
CA LYS A 850 46.95 10.89 -15.71
C LYS A 850 46.74 9.38 -15.92
N LEU A 851 46.98 8.90 -17.16
CA LEU A 851 46.87 7.47 -17.47
C LEU A 851 47.83 6.65 -16.63
N GLN A 852 49.06 7.03 -16.54
CA GLN A 852 50.08 6.33 -15.75
C GLN A 852 49.76 6.33 -14.25
N SER A 853 49.26 7.44 -13.73
CA SER A 853 48.85 7.54 -12.34
C SER A 853 47.69 6.61 -11.99
N LEU A 854 46.76 6.42 -12.93
CA LEU A 854 45.68 5.44 -12.77
C LEU A 854 46.19 4.01 -12.83
N ILE A 855 47.10 3.69 -13.75
CA ILE A 855 47.74 2.35 -13.88
C ILE A 855 48.55 2.01 -12.63
N CYS A 856 49.31 2.97 -12.11
CA CYS A 856 50.11 2.78 -10.89
C CYS A 856 49.33 2.85 -9.59
N GLY A 857 48.05 3.27 -9.63
CA GLY A 857 47.18 3.37 -8.47
C GLY A 857 46.65 2.00 -7.97
N PRO A 858 46.31 1.91 -6.69
CA PRO A 858 45.83 0.64 -6.08
C PRO A 858 44.42 0.22 -6.55
N SER A 859 43.65 1.12 -7.17
CA SER A 859 42.24 0.92 -7.48
C SER A 859 42.00 0.31 -8.86
N SER A 860 43.02 0.14 -9.72
CA SER A 860 42.84 -0.36 -11.07
C SER A 860 43.21 -1.85 -11.19
N ASP A 861 42.29 -2.66 -11.71
CA ASP A 861 42.64 -4.01 -12.17
C ASP A 861 43.29 -3.93 -13.53
N ILE A 862 44.62 -4.07 -13.55
CA ILE A 862 45.47 -3.90 -14.75
C ILE A 862 45.16 -4.97 -15.80
N ALA A 863 44.79 -6.18 -15.40
CA ALA A 863 44.46 -7.26 -16.33
C ALA A 863 43.30 -6.87 -17.25
N SER A 864 42.33 -6.15 -16.73
CA SER A 864 41.21 -5.63 -17.50
C SER A 864 41.56 -4.44 -18.41
N ILE A 865 42.71 -3.80 -18.20
CA ILE A 865 43.19 -2.65 -19.00
C ILE A 865 43.90 -3.09 -20.25
N VAL A 866 44.63 -4.21 -20.20
CA VAL A 866 45.45 -4.73 -21.31
C VAL A 866 44.72 -4.73 -22.68
N PRO A 867 43.43 -5.16 -22.80
CA PRO A 867 42.76 -5.13 -24.10
C PRO A 867 42.59 -3.73 -24.68
N PHE A 868 42.54 -2.70 -23.85
CA PHE A 868 42.40 -1.31 -24.30
C PHE A 868 43.70 -0.71 -24.83
N LEU A 869 44.86 -1.34 -24.60
CA LEU A 869 46.15 -0.85 -25.03
C LEU A 869 46.46 -1.13 -26.51
N GLU A 870 45.69 -2.02 -27.15
CA GLU A 870 45.92 -2.43 -28.55
C GLU A 870 46.04 -1.25 -29.55
N PRO A 871 45.24 -0.18 -29.45
CA PRO A 871 45.36 0.98 -30.35
C PRO A 871 46.60 1.85 -30.08
N LEU A 872 47.30 1.67 -28.99
CA LEU A 872 48.44 2.49 -28.55
C LEU A 872 49.77 1.90 -29.09
N SER A 873 50.41 2.63 -30.01
CA SER A 873 51.63 2.15 -30.66
C SER A 873 52.81 2.04 -29.69
N GLU A 874 53.50 0.90 -29.70
CA GLU A 874 54.75 0.68 -28.93
C GLU A 874 55.98 1.42 -29.55
N ASP A 875 55.85 2.05 -30.72
CA ASP A 875 56.96 2.79 -31.38
C ASP A 875 57.16 4.20 -30.79
N THR A 876 56.25 4.66 -29.99
CA THR A 876 56.36 5.96 -29.31
C THR A 876 56.77 5.78 -27.85
N ALA A 877 57.49 6.76 -27.28
CA ALA A 877 57.92 6.72 -25.89
C ALA A 877 56.72 6.60 -24.94
N ALA A 878 55.62 7.33 -25.23
CA ALA A 878 54.42 7.27 -24.43
C ALA A 878 53.72 5.91 -24.51
N GLY A 879 53.52 5.35 -25.69
CA GLY A 879 52.90 4.05 -25.86
C GLY A 879 53.71 2.94 -25.20
N LEU A 880 55.05 2.87 -25.48
CA LEU A 880 55.92 1.90 -24.88
C LEU A 880 55.93 2.02 -23.35
N SER A 881 55.95 3.23 -22.78
CA SER A 881 55.88 3.45 -21.32
C SER A 881 54.65 2.84 -20.68
N VAL A 882 53.49 3.01 -21.29
CA VAL A 882 52.22 2.47 -20.79
C VAL A 882 52.20 0.95 -20.85
N HIS A 883 52.60 0.35 -21.99
CA HIS A 883 52.69 -1.11 -22.15
C HIS A 883 53.62 -1.74 -21.13
N VAL A 884 54.82 -1.18 -20.96
CA VAL A 884 55.82 -1.67 -20.03
C VAL A 884 55.38 -1.52 -18.58
N LEU A 885 54.76 -0.40 -18.22
CA LEU A 885 54.20 -0.20 -16.88
C LEU A 885 53.09 -1.21 -16.58
N CYS A 886 52.17 -1.46 -17.50
CA CYS A 886 51.09 -2.46 -17.31
C CYS A 886 51.64 -3.86 -17.06
N ARG A 887 52.58 -4.33 -17.95
CA ARG A 887 53.22 -5.64 -17.80
C ARG A 887 54.02 -5.76 -16.49
N THR A 888 54.69 -4.71 -16.08
CA THR A 888 55.43 -4.66 -14.81
C THR A 888 54.49 -4.79 -13.61
N ARG A 889 53.34 -4.16 -13.64
CA ARG A 889 52.35 -4.26 -12.56
C ARG A 889 51.68 -5.62 -12.51
N LEU A 890 51.52 -6.29 -13.66
CA LEU A 890 51.04 -7.67 -13.75
C LEU A 890 52.13 -8.69 -13.33
N LYS A 891 53.36 -8.24 -13.07
CA LYS A 891 54.55 -9.09 -12.80
C LYS A 891 54.96 -9.97 -13.99
N GLU A 892 54.59 -9.59 -15.20
CA GLU A 892 54.95 -10.26 -16.45
C GLU A 892 56.32 -9.77 -16.95
N TYR A 893 57.34 -9.94 -16.11
CA TYR A 893 58.69 -9.40 -16.36
C TYR A 893 59.34 -9.94 -17.64
N GLU A 894 59.06 -11.18 -18.03
CA GLU A 894 59.60 -11.78 -19.26
C GLU A 894 59.15 -11.01 -20.50
N GLN A 895 57.84 -10.85 -20.65
CA GLN A 895 57.25 -10.11 -21.76
C GLN A 895 57.69 -8.64 -21.78
N CYS A 896 57.80 -8.04 -20.59
CA CYS A 896 58.27 -6.67 -20.45
C CYS A 896 59.74 -6.51 -20.92
N ILE A 897 60.62 -7.45 -20.53
CA ILE A 897 61.99 -7.50 -20.91
C ILE A 897 62.15 -7.72 -22.42
N ASP A 898 61.40 -8.65 -22.99
CA ASP A 898 61.42 -8.92 -24.43
C ASP A 898 61.01 -7.66 -25.23
N THR A 899 59.93 -7.00 -24.83
CA THR A 899 59.48 -5.77 -25.49
C THR A 899 60.54 -4.65 -25.41
N LEU A 900 61.15 -4.46 -24.23
CA LEU A 900 62.23 -3.47 -24.07
C LEU A 900 63.46 -3.79 -24.88
N LEU A 901 63.93 -5.05 -24.91
CA LEU A 901 65.06 -5.49 -25.70
C LEU A 901 64.84 -5.34 -27.21
N GLU A 902 63.59 -5.51 -27.65
CA GLU A 902 63.24 -5.32 -29.05
C GLU A 902 63.19 -3.85 -29.46
N ARG A 903 62.55 -3.00 -28.62
CA ARG A 903 62.29 -1.61 -28.95
C ARG A 903 63.37 -0.61 -28.51
N CYS A 904 63.88 -0.79 -27.27
CA CYS A 904 64.88 0.11 -26.68
C CYS A 904 65.78 -0.66 -25.67
N PRO A 905 66.76 -1.43 -26.15
CA PRO A 905 67.58 -2.22 -25.28
C PRO A 905 68.33 -1.43 -24.20
N GLU A 906 68.67 -0.19 -24.49
CA GLU A 906 69.43 0.70 -23.57
C GLU A 906 68.52 1.13 -22.36
N ALA A 907 67.26 1.00 -22.47
CA ALA A 907 66.31 1.39 -21.40
C ALA A 907 66.08 0.29 -20.37
N VAL A 908 66.41 -0.95 -20.62
CA VAL A 908 66.04 -2.09 -19.78
C VAL A 908 66.61 -1.96 -18.34
N ILE A 909 67.78 -1.46 -18.18
CA ILE A 909 68.43 -1.25 -16.90
C ILE A 909 67.95 0.03 -16.21
N PRO A 910 68.00 1.19 -16.85
CA PRO A 910 67.44 2.43 -16.26
C PRO A 910 66.01 2.31 -15.82
N TYR A 911 65.20 1.61 -16.63
CA TYR A 911 63.81 1.35 -16.29
C TYR A 911 63.66 0.56 -15.00
N ALA A 912 64.39 -0.56 -14.86
CA ALA A 912 64.37 -1.39 -13.66
C ALA A 912 64.83 -0.59 -12.41
N SER A 913 65.84 0.25 -12.57
CA SER A 913 66.33 1.08 -11.48
C SER A 913 65.37 2.18 -11.07
N HIS A 914 64.56 2.70 -12.01
CA HIS A 914 63.59 3.76 -11.79
C HIS A 914 62.26 3.23 -11.20
N GLU A 915 61.73 2.14 -11.75
CA GLU A 915 60.34 1.70 -11.45
C GLU A 915 60.27 0.57 -10.40
N LEU A 916 61.33 -0.28 -10.28
CA LEU A 916 61.24 -1.49 -9.46
C LEU A 916 61.82 -1.30 -8.06
N LYS A 917 61.10 -1.80 -7.04
CA LYS A 917 61.62 -1.96 -5.68
C LYS A 917 62.60 -3.11 -5.61
N GLU A 918 63.44 -3.14 -4.57
CA GLU A 918 64.53 -4.13 -4.42
C GLU A 918 64.16 -5.58 -4.66
N GLU A 919 63.04 -6.04 -4.08
CA GLU A 919 62.54 -7.40 -4.26
C GLU A 919 62.16 -7.68 -5.73
N SER A 920 61.46 -6.77 -6.38
CA SER A 920 61.06 -6.91 -7.77
C SER A 920 62.22 -6.78 -8.73
N ARG A 921 63.22 -5.95 -8.41
CA ARG A 921 64.51 -5.86 -9.17
C ARG A 921 65.25 -7.16 -9.18
N THR A 922 65.26 -7.86 -8.06
CA THR A 922 65.94 -9.18 -7.98
C THR A 922 65.33 -10.20 -8.95
N LEU A 923 63.96 -10.20 -9.03
CA LEU A 923 63.21 -11.04 -9.97
C LEU A 923 63.45 -10.60 -11.43
N TRP A 924 63.54 -9.31 -11.66
CA TRP A 924 63.88 -8.75 -12.97
C TRP A 924 65.24 -9.21 -13.46
N TRP A 925 66.26 -9.07 -12.63
CA TRP A 925 67.62 -9.52 -12.98
C TRP A 925 67.73 -11.03 -13.27
N LYS A 926 66.99 -11.84 -12.50
CA LYS A 926 66.85 -13.29 -12.71
C LYS A 926 66.22 -13.64 -14.05
N LYS A 927 65.41 -12.81 -14.65
CA LYS A 927 64.89 -13.03 -15.98
C LYS A 927 65.71 -12.37 -17.09
N LEU A 928 66.23 -11.18 -16.86
CA LEU A 928 67.01 -10.43 -17.85
C LEU A 928 68.32 -11.08 -18.24
N LEU A 929 69.10 -11.59 -17.28
CA LEU A 929 70.43 -12.15 -17.57
C LEU A 929 70.36 -13.34 -18.52
N PRO A 930 69.56 -14.38 -18.30
CA PRO A 930 69.44 -15.51 -19.23
C PRO A 930 68.96 -15.06 -20.63
N GLU A 931 67.98 -14.12 -20.72
CA GLU A 931 67.47 -13.62 -21.99
C GLU A 931 68.51 -12.86 -22.79
N LEU A 932 69.28 -11.96 -22.14
CA LEU A 932 70.44 -11.27 -22.78
C LEU A 932 71.52 -12.27 -23.30
N CYS A 933 71.83 -13.26 -22.50
CA CYS A 933 72.85 -14.32 -22.91
C CYS A 933 72.29 -15.11 -24.12
N GLN A 934 71.04 -15.44 -24.15
CA GLN A 934 70.38 -16.15 -25.26
C GLN A 934 70.40 -15.33 -26.54
N ARG A 935 69.97 -14.04 -26.47
CA ARG A 935 69.95 -13.13 -27.63
C ARG A 935 71.32 -12.85 -28.17
N ILE A 936 72.38 -12.79 -27.31
CA ILE A 936 73.79 -12.65 -27.71
C ILE A 936 74.20 -13.92 -28.45
N LYS A 937 73.87 -15.12 -27.99
CA LYS A 937 74.17 -16.40 -28.65
C LYS A 937 73.47 -16.52 -30.02
N CYS A 938 72.32 -16.05 -30.21
CA CYS A 938 71.59 -16.07 -31.47
C CYS A 938 72.16 -15.14 -32.54
N GLY A 939 72.95 -14.15 -32.13
CA GLY A 939 73.61 -13.15 -33.03
C GLY A 939 72.54 -12.27 -33.69
N GLY A 940 72.85 -11.11 -34.22
CA GLY A 940 71.93 -10.21 -34.90
C GLY A 940 72.52 -8.80 -34.98
N GLU A 941 71.79 -7.89 -35.67
CA GLU A 941 72.22 -6.53 -35.83
C GLU A 941 72.44 -5.75 -34.53
N LYS A 942 71.72 -6.09 -33.48
CA LYS A 942 71.75 -5.50 -32.13
C LYS A 942 72.75 -6.17 -31.15
N TYR A 943 73.59 -7.10 -31.62
CA TYR A 943 74.55 -7.88 -30.79
C TYR A 943 75.39 -6.98 -29.88
N GLN A 944 75.94 -5.89 -30.38
CA GLN A 944 76.83 -5.00 -29.59
C GLN A 944 76.01 -4.27 -28.48
N LEU A 945 74.75 -3.88 -28.73
CA LEU A 945 73.89 -3.28 -27.75
C LEU A 945 73.56 -4.28 -26.63
N TYR A 946 73.22 -5.53 -26.96
CA TYR A 946 72.94 -6.55 -25.96
C TYR A 946 74.16 -6.87 -25.14
N LEU A 947 75.38 -6.90 -25.75
CA LEU A 947 76.61 -7.12 -25.02
C LEU A 947 76.94 -5.94 -24.08
N SER A 948 76.68 -4.75 -24.46
CA SER A 948 76.83 -3.56 -23.63
C SER A 948 75.86 -3.59 -22.47
N SER A 949 74.54 -3.88 -22.71
CA SER A 949 73.53 -4.03 -21.70
C SER A 949 73.87 -5.20 -20.74
N LEU A 950 74.40 -6.31 -21.24
CA LEU A 950 74.88 -7.43 -20.39
C LEU A 950 75.97 -7.03 -19.43
N LYS A 951 77.00 -6.32 -19.88
CA LYS A 951 78.04 -5.85 -19.02
C LYS A 951 77.55 -4.87 -17.95
N GLU A 952 76.69 -3.95 -18.31
CA GLU A 952 76.12 -3.00 -17.38
C GLU A 952 75.21 -3.72 -16.38
N THR A 953 74.31 -4.65 -16.82
CA THR A 953 73.50 -5.48 -15.95
C THR A 953 74.40 -6.29 -14.96
N LEU A 954 75.38 -6.92 -15.39
CA LEU A 954 76.35 -7.69 -14.52
C LEU A 954 76.99 -6.78 -13.47
N SER A 955 77.32 -5.56 -13.82
CA SER A 955 77.92 -4.58 -12.90
C SER A 955 76.94 -4.18 -11.79
N ILE A 956 75.63 -3.98 -12.13
CA ILE A 956 74.56 -3.62 -11.19
C ILE A 956 74.17 -4.83 -10.35
N VAL A 957 73.92 -5.96 -10.97
CA VAL A 957 73.58 -7.23 -10.32
C VAL A 957 74.63 -7.69 -9.31
N ALA A 958 75.87 -7.45 -9.58
CA ALA A 958 76.96 -7.73 -8.65
C ALA A 958 76.89 -6.85 -7.39
N VAL A 959 76.23 -5.71 -7.49
CA VAL A 959 75.95 -4.85 -6.35
C VAL A 959 74.62 -5.22 -5.66
N ASP A 960 73.55 -5.55 -6.40
CA ASP A 960 72.22 -5.75 -5.88
C ASP A 960 71.96 -7.16 -5.34
N LEU A 961 72.51 -8.21 -5.96
CA LEU A 961 72.26 -9.59 -5.56
C LEU A 961 73.28 -10.16 -4.55
N GLU A 962 72.83 -11.12 -3.76
CA GLU A 962 73.71 -11.96 -2.98
C GLU A 962 74.47 -12.93 -3.90
N LEU A 963 75.66 -13.33 -3.51
CA LEU A 963 76.51 -14.21 -4.29
C LEU A 963 75.83 -15.51 -4.72
N ARG A 964 75.03 -16.08 -3.84
CA ARG A 964 74.24 -17.31 -4.11
C ARG A 964 73.19 -17.08 -5.20
N ASP A 965 72.46 -15.97 -5.10
CA ASP A 965 71.45 -15.62 -6.06
C ASP A 965 72.07 -15.21 -7.39
N PHE A 966 73.16 -14.51 -7.36
CA PHE A 966 73.90 -14.17 -8.58
C PHE A 966 74.39 -15.40 -9.32
N LEU A 967 74.97 -16.41 -8.63
CA LEU A 967 75.32 -17.70 -9.21
C LEU A 967 74.13 -18.46 -9.82
N SER A 968 72.99 -18.39 -9.20
CA SER A 968 71.77 -19.06 -9.71
C SER A 968 71.21 -18.47 -11.01
N VAL A 969 71.62 -17.24 -11.34
CA VAL A 969 71.15 -16.51 -12.53
C VAL A 969 72.10 -16.58 -13.70
N LEU A 970 73.34 -17.00 -13.46
CA LEU A 970 74.28 -17.11 -14.53
C LEU A 970 74.01 -18.31 -15.44
N PRO A 971 74.28 -18.21 -16.75
CA PRO A 971 74.10 -19.33 -17.67
C PRO A 971 75.02 -20.48 -17.34
N GLU A 972 74.55 -21.72 -17.37
CA GLU A 972 75.32 -22.93 -17.06
C GLU A 972 76.49 -23.15 -18.03
N ASP A 973 76.41 -22.67 -19.28
CA ASP A 973 77.36 -22.73 -20.35
C ASP A 973 78.22 -21.48 -20.49
N GLY A 974 78.22 -20.59 -19.49
CA GLY A 974 78.89 -19.30 -19.49
C GLY A 974 80.40 -19.46 -19.36
N THR A 975 81.20 -18.66 -20.10
CA THR A 975 82.64 -18.63 -20.00
C THR A 975 83.13 -18.03 -18.68
N ALA A 976 83.70 -18.83 -17.78
CA ALA A 976 84.09 -18.39 -16.44
C ALA A 976 84.96 -17.11 -16.45
N ALA A 977 85.83 -16.98 -17.41
CA ALA A 977 86.66 -15.82 -17.54
C ALA A 977 85.93 -14.48 -17.79
N PHE A 978 84.75 -14.53 -18.39
CA PHE A 978 83.96 -13.35 -18.64
C PHE A 978 83.12 -12.94 -17.38
N PHE A 979 82.60 -13.87 -16.64
CA PHE A 979 81.78 -13.60 -15.47
C PHE A 979 82.55 -13.45 -14.17
N LEU A 980 83.76 -13.99 -14.09
CA LEU A 980 84.59 -14.04 -12.89
C LEU A 980 84.86 -12.64 -12.27
N PRO A 981 85.15 -11.56 -13.02
CA PRO A 981 85.38 -10.25 -12.40
C PRO A 981 84.17 -9.73 -11.59
N TYR A 982 82.94 -9.97 -12.08
CA TYR A 982 81.75 -9.57 -11.44
C TYR A 982 81.40 -10.42 -10.20
N LEU A 983 81.68 -11.72 -10.27
CA LEU A 983 81.52 -12.61 -9.12
C LEU A 983 82.52 -12.26 -7.99
N LEU A 984 83.71 -11.95 -8.32
CA LEU A 984 84.75 -11.52 -7.34
C LEU A 984 84.40 -10.17 -6.74
N TYR A 985 83.81 -9.25 -7.52
CA TYR A 985 83.32 -8.00 -6.99
C TYR A 985 82.17 -8.18 -6.01
N CYS A 986 81.17 -8.99 -6.33
CA CYS A 986 80.04 -9.38 -5.45
C CYS A 986 80.58 -10.02 -4.16
N SER A 987 81.49 -10.95 -4.25
CA SER A 987 82.15 -11.66 -3.11
C SER A 987 82.88 -10.69 -2.17
N ARG A 988 83.65 -9.74 -2.69
CA ARG A 988 84.44 -8.78 -1.93
C ARG A 988 83.62 -7.80 -1.14
N LYS A 989 82.48 -7.44 -1.65
CA LYS A 989 81.57 -6.50 -0.97
C LYS A 989 81.11 -7.04 0.39
N LYS A 990 80.82 -8.32 0.50
CA LYS A 990 80.39 -8.96 1.78
C LYS A 990 81.59 -9.13 2.78
N SER A 991 82.83 -9.10 2.33
CA SER A 991 83.98 -9.15 3.23
C SER A 991 84.30 -7.78 3.81
N LEU A 992 83.75 -6.71 3.30
CA LEU A 992 83.87 -5.34 3.79
C LEU A 992 82.66 -4.79 4.57
N ALA A 993 81.44 -5.46 4.52
CA ALA A 993 80.29 -5.22 5.31
C ALA A 993 80.21 -6.21 6.50
#